data_4d428733e99b02257cb6b776bd1a8718
#
_entry.id   4d428733e99b02257cb6b776bd1a8718
#
_cell.length_a   1.000
_cell.length_b   1.000
_cell.length_c   1.000
_cell.angle_alpha   90.00
_cell.angle_beta   90.00
_cell.angle_gamma   90.00
#
_symmetry.space_group_name_H-M   'P 1'
#
loop_
_entity.id
_entity.type
_entity.pdbx_description
1 polymer ?
#
loop_
_entity_poly.entity_id
_entity_poly.type
_entity_poly.pdbx_seq_one_letter_code
_entity_poly.pdbx_strand_id
1 'polypeptide(L)'
;MSAKRSRYEIVSAIRSTRPWPPVVTDGMDPDTEELFISRVKAVDLYAEGDSLYAIEDATEIKAPELHRLIKRCLSIASNGLVRGYQALIPNVRVEVYTRTSPIKPKFPEGKGGYAGAFANLLTKYPDLKLVLVRKVLKLKHERTVYEFRIKPKNVHKEMMDYLKGKNHPKDEWPYGTKLLGSRSIGKFVQQVLDQDFDRNVTVNGEVAAKAHLMVGSGNNALLTFEYMMEAAEIDSYHVDAHFSIGFDNGDGLISYVPIQRINIMALVDRASTAVWWFIVIFSSEVSAVDVVRLLTESLRVNLPRPRKEVLGMNLSGDVGFPGEIFPELAHTIPTVLMPDNALANLSSAVSDALRKKLGYSLCYGPPGHFEMRPNVERSFKELASQIFQRLPSTTGSSPGSGRAEGSSEVSAHLKIDASLIEELAFYHFALSNATPSEGIGFLSPNEYIRQKLNKDSRHYIPRTVLQENVSKMTNYSVTESVIVRCYPKRGVRPYIQLDRVHYSSGVLRESAWLADKKIIVEVDEDDMRILKAYWPDGSFMENLTACGKWSLTRHSRKTRKSINSLLAQKLLIVSEFDDPIILYMKYLSNVAQGIKDGAADVVMSVAKAATEHKRVEMEVLAGMDLEGEELNSYKPWNDSNDEVTSPLTRNVEVSESSPSPDKNNDEPKPQKTATIIPYPMPDLNKMIKDF
;
A
#
# COMPACT_ATOMS: atom_id res chain seq x y z
N MET A 1 25.26 21.68 -52.72
CA MET A 1 25.26 20.63 -53.77
C MET A 1 26.20 19.53 -53.29
N SER A 2 25.71 18.36 -52.92
CA SER A 2 26.54 17.20 -52.55
C SER A 2 27.25 16.70 -53.81
N ALA A 3 28.60 16.64 -53.84
CA ALA A 3 29.37 16.11 -54.95
C ALA A 3 28.91 14.69 -55.28
N LYS A 4 28.66 14.38 -56.57
CA LYS A 4 28.33 13.06 -57.05
C LYS A 4 29.51 12.13 -56.75
N ARG A 5 29.34 11.19 -55.80
CA ARG A 5 30.35 10.15 -55.52
C ARG A 5 30.55 9.26 -56.75
N SER A 6 31.80 8.96 -57.06
CA SER A 6 32.13 8.01 -58.13
C SER A 6 31.66 6.59 -57.75
N ARG A 7 31.48 5.71 -58.74
CA ARG A 7 31.13 4.30 -58.49
C ARG A 7 32.16 3.63 -57.57
N TYR A 8 33.42 3.90 -57.78
CA TYR A 8 34.50 3.36 -56.98
C TYR A 8 34.37 3.75 -55.48
N GLU A 9 34.06 4.99 -55.19
CA GLU A 9 33.84 5.47 -53.82
C GLU A 9 32.63 4.83 -53.17
N ILE A 10 31.55 4.59 -53.92
CA ILE A 10 30.35 3.93 -53.43
C ILE A 10 30.64 2.45 -53.10
N VAL A 11 31.28 1.72 -54.01
CA VAL A 11 31.65 0.31 -53.79
C VAL A 11 32.63 0.18 -52.63
N SER A 12 33.61 1.08 -52.51
CA SER A 12 34.52 1.15 -51.38
C SER A 12 33.77 1.39 -50.05
N ALA A 13 32.78 2.28 -50.03
CA ALA A 13 31.97 2.54 -48.86
C ALA A 13 31.12 1.33 -48.46
N ILE A 14 30.55 0.60 -49.44
CA ILE A 14 29.81 -0.66 -49.16
C ILE A 14 30.75 -1.69 -48.56
N ARG A 15 31.93 -1.89 -49.14
CA ARG A 15 32.89 -2.91 -48.65
C ARG A 15 33.46 -2.58 -47.28
N SER A 16 33.72 -1.30 -46.99
CA SER A 16 34.22 -0.89 -45.67
C SER A 16 33.22 -1.00 -44.56
N THR A 17 31.91 -1.00 -44.85
CA THR A 17 30.83 -1.10 -43.85
C THR A 17 30.28 -2.51 -43.66
N ARG A 18 30.69 -3.47 -44.50
CA ARG A 18 30.34 -4.90 -44.36
C ARG A 18 31.22 -5.58 -43.31
N PRO A 19 30.75 -6.69 -42.64
CA PRO A 19 29.52 -7.43 -42.95
C PRO A 19 28.25 -6.75 -42.34
N TRP A 20 27.19 -6.71 -43.13
CA TRP A 20 25.90 -6.23 -42.66
C TRP A 20 25.12 -7.40 -42.03
N PRO A 21 24.41 -7.18 -40.93
CA PRO A 21 23.61 -8.25 -40.29
C PRO A 21 22.53 -8.77 -41.25
N PRO A 22 22.33 -10.08 -41.29
CA PRO A 22 21.24 -10.67 -42.09
C PRO A 22 19.87 -10.23 -41.57
N VAL A 23 18.87 -10.20 -42.44
CA VAL A 23 17.48 -9.94 -42.09
C VAL A 23 16.74 -11.28 -42.07
N VAL A 24 16.04 -11.55 -40.98
CA VAL A 24 15.16 -12.71 -40.88
C VAL A 24 13.91 -12.40 -41.69
N THR A 25 13.61 -13.26 -42.67
CA THR A 25 12.45 -13.10 -43.57
C THR A 25 11.23 -13.91 -43.10
N ASP A 26 11.39 -14.77 -42.10
CA ASP A 26 10.32 -15.54 -41.50
C ASP A 26 9.14 -14.66 -41.09
N GLY A 27 7.98 -14.87 -41.72
CA GLY A 27 6.79 -14.05 -41.46
C GLY A 27 6.60 -12.85 -42.42
N MET A 28 7.46 -12.67 -43.45
CA MET A 28 7.15 -11.78 -44.56
C MET A 28 6.10 -12.43 -45.48
N ASP A 29 5.26 -11.61 -46.09
CA ASP A 29 4.39 -12.14 -47.17
C ASP A 29 5.28 -12.46 -48.40
N PRO A 30 4.89 -13.48 -49.22
CA PRO A 30 5.74 -13.98 -50.29
C PRO A 30 6.18 -12.91 -51.31
N ASP A 31 5.30 -12.01 -51.69
CA ASP A 31 5.61 -10.92 -52.65
C ASP A 31 6.64 -9.91 -52.06
N THR A 32 6.53 -9.64 -50.75
CA THR A 32 7.46 -8.76 -50.04
C THR A 32 8.83 -9.44 -49.86
N GLU A 33 8.85 -10.71 -49.61
CA GLU A 33 10.09 -11.50 -49.48
C GLU A 33 10.84 -11.58 -50.80
N GLU A 34 10.16 -11.93 -51.90
CA GLU A 34 10.73 -11.96 -53.24
C GLU A 34 11.35 -10.61 -53.65
N LEU A 35 10.61 -9.54 -53.42
CA LEU A 35 11.08 -8.18 -53.68
C LEU A 35 12.30 -7.81 -52.78
N PHE A 36 12.32 -8.25 -51.55
CA PHE A 36 13.46 -8.03 -50.65
C PHE A 36 14.69 -8.78 -51.13
N ILE A 37 14.59 -10.06 -51.50
CA ILE A 37 15.67 -10.88 -52.00
C ILE A 37 16.22 -10.28 -53.30
N SER A 38 15.36 -9.83 -54.23
CA SER A 38 15.78 -9.18 -55.46
C SER A 38 16.59 -7.91 -55.15
N ARG A 39 16.17 -7.09 -54.17
CA ARG A 39 16.91 -5.90 -53.73
C ARG A 39 18.27 -6.19 -53.11
N VAL A 40 18.37 -7.24 -52.30
CA VAL A 40 19.63 -7.71 -51.71
C VAL A 40 20.58 -8.13 -52.82
N LYS A 41 20.12 -8.98 -53.76
CA LYS A 41 20.91 -9.46 -54.92
C LYS A 41 21.41 -8.30 -55.77
N ALA A 42 20.59 -7.31 -56.04
CA ALA A 42 21.00 -6.13 -56.83
C ALA A 42 22.12 -5.31 -56.16
N VAL A 43 22.05 -5.13 -54.84
CA VAL A 43 23.07 -4.38 -54.07
C VAL A 43 24.37 -5.20 -53.97
N ASP A 44 24.30 -6.51 -53.89
CA ASP A 44 25.46 -7.41 -53.82
C ASP A 44 26.20 -7.46 -55.14
N LEU A 45 25.50 -7.69 -56.28
CA LEU A 45 26.09 -7.59 -57.62
C LEU A 45 26.75 -6.23 -57.92
N TYR A 46 26.15 -5.15 -57.45
CA TYR A 46 26.76 -3.82 -57.56
C TYR A 46 28.05 -3.69 -56.75
N ALA A 47 28.12 -4.28 -55.57
CA ALA A 47 29.32 -4.30 -54.72
C ALA A 47 30.42 -5.23 -55.28
N GLU A 48 30.06 -6.27 -56.02
CA GLU A 48 30.95 -7.17 -56.75
C GLU A 48 31.58 -6.47 -57.98
N GLY A 49 30.87 -5.51 -58.57
CA GLY A 49 31.37 -4.73 -59.65
C GLY A 49 30.67 -4.95 -61.02
N ASP A 50 29.54 -5.67 -61.02
CA ASP A 50 28.77 -5.99 -62.21
C ASP A 50 28.21 -4.76 -62.92
N SER A 51 28.00 -4.84 -64.21
CA SER A 51 27.47 -3.73 -65.01
C SER A 51 26.01 -3.44 -64.62
N LEU A 52 25.60 -2.15 -64.70
CA LEU A 52 24.22 -1.76 -64.40
C LEU A 52 23.18 -2.51 -65.26
N TYR A 53 23.56 -2.87 -66.48
CA TYR A 53 22.74 -3.63 -67.41
C TYR A 53 22.56 -5.09 -66.92
N ALA A 54 23.65 -5.73 -66.50
CA ALA A 54 23.59 -7.10 -65.97
C ALA A 54 22.77 -7.19 -64.68
N ILE A 55 22.86 -6.16 -63.84
CA ILE A 55 22.06 -6.09 -62.58
C ILE A 55 20.58 -5.92 -62.90
N GLU A 56 20.22 -5.07 -63.86
CA GLU A 56 18.84 -4.85 -64.28
C GLU A 56 18.25 -6.15 -64.90
N ASP A 57 19.03 -6.82 -65.72
CA ASP A 57 18.62 -8.11 -66.32
C ASP A 57 18.39 -9.21 -65.30
N ALA A 58 19.26 -9.26 -64.26
CA ALA A 58 19.19 -10.30 -63.21
C ALA A 58 18.18 -10.04 -62.07
N THR A 59 17.71 -8.79 -61.90
CA THR A 59 16.93 -8.36 -60.73
C THR A 59 15.73 -7.47 -61.04
N GLU A 60 15.54 -7.06 -62.28
CA GLU A 60 14.54 -6.12 -62.75
C GLU A 60 14.62 -4.70 -62.12
N ILE A 61 15.70 -4.42 -61.35
CA ILE A 61 15.87 -3.16 -60.63
C ILE A 61 16.67 -2.18 -61.48
N LYS A 62 16.03 -1.08 -61.87
CA LYS A 62 16.65 -0.04 -62.69
C LYS A 62 17.70 0.76 -61.93
N ALA A 63 18.69 1.26 -62.65
CA ALA A 63 19.83 1.99 -62.07
C ALA A 63 19.45 3.14 -61.11
N PRO A 64 18.42 3.99 -61.35
CA PRO A 64 18.03 5.02 -60.39
C PRO A 64 17.51 4.43 -59.06
N GLU A 65 16.76 3.32 -59.12
CA GLU A 65 16.27 2.64 -57.94
C GLU A 65 17.40 1.96 -57.17
N LEU A 66 18.31 1.31 -57.86
CA LEU A 66 19.51 0.70 -57.29
C LEU A 66 20.35 1.74 -56.50
N HIS A 67 20.62 2.89 -57.10
CA HIS A 67 21.34 3.98 -56.40
C HIS A 67 20.57 4.48 -55.16
N ARG A 68 19.24 4.52 -55.22
CA ARG A 68 18.39 4.87 -54.08
C ARG A 68 18.52 3.81 -52.97
N LEU A 69 18.47 2.54 -53.28
CA LEU A 69 18.62 1.42 -52.34
C LEU A 69 20.00 1.44 -51.68
N ILE A 70 21.08 1.64 -52.45
CA ILE A 70 22.43 1.74 -51.92
C ILE A 70 22.58 2.92 -50.95
N LYS A 71 22.02 4.09 -51.30
CA LYS A 71 22.00 5.25 -50.39
C LYS A 71 21.29 4.94 -49.08
N ARG A 72 20.19 4.18 -49.14
CA ARG A 72 19.45 3.71 -47.95
C ARG A 72 20.30 2.77 -47.12
N CYS A 73 20.98 1.79 -47.73
CA CYS A 73 21.86 0.86 -47.03
C CYS A 73 22.97 1.57 -46.27
N LEU A 74 23.60 2.59 -46.87
CA LEU A 74 24.69 3.37 -46.31
C LEU A 74 24.22 4.44 -45.31
N SER A 75 22.92 4.60 -45.08
CA SER A 75 22.40 5.54 -44.07
C SER A 75 22.65 5.03 -42.68
N ILE A 76 22.88 5.96 -41.74
CA ILE A 76 23.12 5.63 -40.33
C ILE A 76 21.77 5.50 -39.61
N ALA A 77 21.62 4.46 -38.82
CA ALA A 77 20.46 4.26 -37.95
C ALA A 77 20.62 5.06 -36.64
N SER A 78 19.56 5.13 -35.82
CA SER A 78 19.55 5.82 -34.52
C SER A 78 20.57 5.29 -33.51
N ASN A 79 21.02 4.04 -33.69
CA ASN A 79 22.05 3.38 -32.86
C ASN A 79 23.49 3.69 -33.34
N GLY A 80 23.67 4.57 -34.36
CA GLY A 80 24.97 4.94 -34.89
C GLY A 80 25.57 3.94 -35.91
N LEU A 81 24.93 2.82 -36.18
CA LEU A 81 25.37 1.79 -37.12
C LEU A 81 24.76 2.01 -38.52
N VAL A 82 25.45 1.51 -39.52
CA VAL A 82 24.93 1.49 -40.90
C VAL A 82 23.76 0.52 -40.99
N ARG A 83 22.67 0.91 -41.65
CA ARG A 83 21.44 0.13 -41.74
C ARG A 83 21.59 -1.18 -42.53
N GLY A 84 22.50 -1.19 -43.52
CA GLY A 84 22.75 -2.37 -44.32
C GLY A 84 21.48 -2.96 -44.96
N TYR A 85 21.32 -4.28 -44.94
CA TYR A 85 20.18 -4.98 -45.54
C TYR A 85 18.83 -4.61 -44.96
N GLN A 86 18.76 -4.16 -43.72
CA GLN A 86 17.50 -3.71 -43.11
C GLN A 86 16.83 -2.56 -43.88
N ALA A 87 17.65 -1.75 -44.56
CA ALA A 87 17.14 -0.65 -45.36
C ALA A 87 16.49 -1.09 -46.66
N LEU A 88 16.65 -2.36 -47.08
CA LEU A 88 16.07 -2.93 -48.28
C LEU A 88 14.67 -3.49 -48.12
N ILE A 89 14.23 -3.65 -46.87
CA ILE A 89 12.88 -4.16 -46.56
C ILE A 89 11.85 -3.26 -47.25
N PRO A 90 10.93 -3.85 -48.06
CA PRO A 90 9.90 -3.07 -48.74
C PRO A 90 9.02 -2.31 -47.77
N ASN A 91 8.52 -1.13 -48.14
CA ASN A 91 7.63 -0.27 -47.37
C ASN A 91 8.20 0.28 -46.03
N VAL A 92 9.44 -0.05 -45.65
CA VAL A 92 10.11 0.54 -44.48
C VAL A 92 10.69 1.88 -44.84
N ARG A 93 10.38 2.90 -44.06
CA ARG A 93 10.96 4.25 -44.19
C ARG A 93 12.27 4.35 -43.43
N VAL A 94 13.34 4.75 -44.13
CA VAL A 94 14.69 4.90 -43.55
C VAL A 94 14.92 6.30 -42.99
N GLU A 95 14.30 7.30 -43.59
CA GLU A 95 14.37 8.70 -43.16
C GLU A 95 13.00 9.23 -42.80
N VAL A 96 12.95 10.12 -41.81
CA VAL A 96 11.69 10.81 -41.45
C VAL A 96 11.23 11.63 -42.67
N TYR A 97 9.96 11.48 -43.02
CA TYR A 97 9.42 12.24 -44.16
C TYR A 97 9.44 13.73 -43.88
N THR A 98 10.27 14.46 -44.61
CA THR A 98 10.29 15.93 -44.62
C THR A 98 9.64 16.43 -45.91
N ARG A 99 8.61 17.22 -45.77
CA ARG A 99 7.93 17.81 -46.93
C ARG A 99 8.74 19.01 -47.44
N THR A 100 9.19 18.96 -48.68
CA THR A 100 9.90 20.06 -49.33
C THR A 100 8.98 20.94 -50.18
N SER A 101 7.82 20.40 -50.64
CA SER A 101 6.87 21.15 -51.47
C SER A 101 5.87 21.93 -50.62
N PRO A 102 5.51 23.15 -51.02
CA PRO A 102 4.52 23.95 -50.30
C PRO A 102 3.17 23.25 -50.19
N ILE A 103 2.45 23.49 -49.08
CA ILE A 103 1.13 22.97 -48.86
C ILE A 103 0.15 23.81 -49.70
N LYS A 104 -0.36 23.24 -50.80
CA LYS A 104 -1.36 23.91 -51.60
C LYS A 104 -2.74 23.74 -50.94
N PRO A 105 -3.56 24.81 -50.81
CA PRO A 105 -4.93 24.67 -50.31
C PRO A 105 -5.68 23.69 -51.20
N LYS A 106 -6.51 22.83 -50.61
CA LYS A 106 -7.43 21.93 -51.32
C LYS A 106 -8.53 22.77 -51.94
N PHE A 107 -8.40 23.13 -53.20
CA PHE A 107 -9.57 23.50 -53.98
C PHE A 107 -10.38 22.24 -54.34
N PRO A 108 -11.68 22.36 -54.65
CA PRO A 108 -12.56 21.21 -54.89
C PRO A 108 -12.00 20.17 -55.87
N GLU A 109 -11.10 20.58 -56.76
CA GLU A 109 -10.48 19.70 -57.76
C GLU A 109 -9.01 19.38 -57.51
N GLY A 110 -8.43 19.84 -56.40
CA GLY A 110 -6.96 19.70 -56.12
C GLY A 110 -6.55 18.37 -55.52
N LYS A 111 -5.65 17.62 -56.15
CA LYS A 111 -5.00 16.38 -55.68
C LYS A 111 -3.96 16.59 -54.56
N GLY A 112 -4.05 17.65 -53.76
CA GLY A 112 -3.06 17.96 -52.70
C GLY A 112 -3.34 17.28 -51.36
N GLY A 113 -2.32 16.67 -50.73
CA GLY A 113 -2.39 16.10 -49.39
C GLY A 113 -1.71 16.95 -48.34
N TYR A 114 -2.09 16.79 -47.07
CA TYR A 114 -1.48 17.47 -45.91
C TYR A 114 -0.38 16.65 -45.23
N ALA A 115 0.21 15.66 -45.92
CA ALA A 115 1.31 14.88 -45.37
C ALA A 115 2.48 15.81 -45.03
N GLY A 116 3.07 15.68 -43.82
CA GLY A 116 4.16 16.51 -43.32
C GLY A 116 3.78 17.94 -42.88
N ALA A 117 2.50 18.34 -42.99
CA ALA A 117 2.08 19.68 -42.60
C ALA A 117 2.27 19.98 -41.10
N PHE A 118 2.02 19.02 -40.27
CA PHE A 118 2.22 19.15 -38.82
C PHE A 118 3.72 19.28 -38.47
N ALA A 119 4.60 18.47 -39.10
CA ALA A 119 6.06 18.58 -38.92
C ALA A 119 6.57 19.96 -39.34
N ASN A 120 6.07 20.48 -40.48
CA ASN A 120 6.44 21.85 -40.94
C ASN A 120 5.95 22.93 -39.95
N LEU A 121 4.76 22.75 -39.35
CA LEU A 121 4.28 23.67 -38.31
C LEU A 121 5.17 23.67 -37.09
N LEU A 122 5.61 22.48 -36.62
CA LEU A 122 6.55 22.38 -35.49
C LEU A 122 7.92 22.95 -35.80
N THR A 123 8.36 22.87 -37.07
CA THR A 123 9.60 23.54 -37.52
C THR A 123 9.44 25.06 -37.56
N LYS A 124 8.27 25.55 -38.00
CA LYS A 124 7.93 26.99 -37.99
C LYS A 124 7.84 27.56 -36.57
N TYR A 125 7.33 26.76 -35.61
CA TYR A 125 7.16 27.13 -34.22
C TYR A 125 7.80 26.10 -33.28
N PRO A 126 9.12 26.16 -33.04
CA PRO A 126 9.83 25.22 -32.17
C PRO A 126 9.27 25.21 -30.73
N ASP A 127 8.89 26.41 -30.23
CA ASP A 127 8.30 26.53 -28.88
C ASP A 127 6.99 25.75 -28.73
N LEU A 128 6.19 25.66 -29.82
CA LEU A 128 4.96 24.89 -29.82
C LEU A 128 5.23 23.40 -29.51
N LYS A 129 6.26 22.83 -30.13
CA LYS A 129 6.65 21.44 -29.88
C LYS A 129 6.92 21.24 -28.39
N LEU A 130 7.69 22.14 -27.77
CA LEU A 130 8.01 22.08 -26.35
C LEU A 130 6.76 22.16 -25.48
N VAL A 131 5.83 23.07 -25.78
CA VAL A 131 4.55 23.23 -25.06
C VAL A 131 3.74 21.95 -25.14
N LEU A 132 3.61 21.36 -26.34
CA LEU A 132 2.82 20.13 -26.54
C LEU A 132 3.44 18.94 -25.82
N VAL A 133 4.77 18.73 -25.89
CA VAL A 133 5.48 17.66 -25.18
C VAL A 133 5.31 17.80 -23.67
N ARG A 134 5.52 19.01 -23.13
CA ARG A 134 5.30 19.28 -21.70
C ARG A 134 3.89 18.95 -21.25
N LYS A 135 2.89 19.31 -22.05
CA LYS A 135 1.47 19.00 -21.78
C LYS A 135 1.24 17.49 -21.75
N VAL A 136 1.72 16.75 -22.76
CA VAL A 136 1.54 15.28 -22.87
C VAL A 136 2.22 14.56 -21.71
N LEU A 137 3.47 14.93 -21.39
CA LEU A 137 4.24 14.30 -20.33
C LEU A 137 3.91 14.84 -18.92
N LYS A 138 2.94 15.76 -18.79
CA LYS A 138 2.58 16.41 -17.51
C LYS A 138 3.80 16.97 -16.76
N LEU A 139 4.76 17.54 -17.48
CA LEU A 139 5.94 18.12 -16.85
C LEU A 139 5.55 19.35 -16.05
N LYS A 140 6.01 19.44 -14.81
CA LYS A 140 5.65 20.49 -13.86
C LYS A 140 5.98 21.88 -14.40
N HIS A 141 5.01 22.79 -14.38
CA HIS A 141 5.18 24.20 -14.66
C HIS A 141 4.51 25.01 -13.55
N GLU A 142 5.11 26.12 -13.15
CA GLU A 142 4.79 26.88 -11.92
C GLU A 142 3.33 27.35 -11.76
N ARG A 143 2.49 27.29 -12.79
CA ARG A 143 1.12 27.85 -12.78
C ARG A 143 0.05 26.94 -13.36
N THR A 144 0.28 25.64 -13.50
CA THR A 144 -0.69 24.75 -14.14
C THR A 144 -1.32 23.76 -13.17
N VAL A 145 -2.65 23.67 -13.22
CA VAL A 145 -3.42 22.58 -12.62
C VAL A 145 -3.27 21.35 -13.51
N TYR A 146 -2.92 20.19 -12.90
CA TYR A 146 -2.72 18.96 -13.65
C TYR A 146 -4.05 18.26 -13.93
N GLU A 147 -4.25 17.87 -15.20
CA GLU A 147 -5.34 17.00 -15.57
C GLU A 147 -5.07 15.57 -15.10
N PHE A 148 -6.10 14.85 -14.60
CA PHE A 148 -5.96 13.46 -14.15
C PHE A 148 -5.52 12.54 -15.31
N ARG A 149 -6.08 12.74 -16.52
CA ARG A 149 -5.69 12.05 -17.76
C ARG A 149 -5.54 13.04 -18.90
N ILE A 150 -4.52 12.86 -19.73
CA ILE A 150 -4.33 13.70 -20.92
C ILE A 150 -5.17 13.15 -22.07
N LYS A 151 -6.16 13.93 -22.48
CA LYS A 151 -6.96 13.63 -23.67
C LYS A 151 -6.36 14.36 -24.88
N PRO A 152 -6.19 13.70 -26.05
CA PRO A 152 -5.70 14.36 -27.27
C PRO A 152 -6.48 15.65 -27.63
N LYS A 153 -7.77 15.71 -27.30
CA LYS A 153 -8.60 16.91 -27.47
C LYS A 153 -8.07 18.13 -26.70
N ASN A 154 -7.53 17.91 -25.49
CA ASN A 154 -7.00 19.00 -24.66
C ASN A 154 -5.66 19.48 -25.18
N VAL A 155 -4.81 18.57 -25.68
CA VAL A 155 -3.55 18.90 -26.35
C VAL A 155 -3.82 19.65 -27.67
N HIS A 156 -4.85 19.23 -28.42
CA HIS A 156 -5.29 19.95 -29.62
C HIS A 156 -5.78 21.37 -29.30
N LYS A 157 -6.54 21.56 -28.23
CA LYS A 157 -6.97 22.88 -27.77
C LYS A 157 -5.74 23.78 -27.47
N GLU A 158 -4.74 23.25 -26.76
CA GLU A 158 -3.50 23.97 -26.45
C GLU A 158 -2.77 24.43 -27.73
N MET A 159 -2.66 23.55 -28.74
CA MET A 159 -2.12 23.92 -30.05
C MET A 159 -2.91 25.07 -30.68
N MET A 160 -4.24 24.98 -30.67
CA MET A 160 -5.09 26.02 -31.28
C MET A 160 -5.00 27.36 -30.55
N ASP A 161 -4.93 27.35 -29.24
CA ASP A 161 -4.78 28.56 -28.43
C ASP A 161 -3.40 29.19 -28.64
N TYR A 162 -2.33 28.37 -28.73
CA TYR A 162 -0.99 28.85 -29.08
C TYR A 162 -0.96 29.52 -30.47
N LEU A 163 -1.58 28.88 -31.48
CA LEU A 163 -1.61 29.42 -32.85
C LEU A 163 -2.41 30.73 -32.95
N LYS A 164 -3.51 30.83 -32.19
CA LYS A 164 -4.26 32.11 -32.07
C LYS A 164 -3.39 33.19 -31.42
N GLY A 165 -2.65 32.89 -30.35
CA GLY A 165 -1.75 33.83 -29.68
C GLY A 165 -0.59 34.32 -30.57
N LYS A 166 -0.18 33.48 -31.53
CA LYS A 166 0.85 33.82 -32.52
C LYS A 166 0.31 34.44 -33.83
N ASN A 167 -1.00 34.69 -33.92
CA ASN A 167 -1.66 35.20 -35.12
C ASN A 167 -1.32 34.37 -36.37
N HIS A 168 -1.32 33.02 -36.23
CA HIS A 168 -1.04 32.12 -37.35
C HIS A 168 -2.05 32.33 -38.48
N PRO A 169 -1.59 32.42 -39.78
CA PRO A 169 -2.48 32.70 -40.93
C PRO A 169 -3.64 31.68 -41.04
N LYS A 170 -4.86 32.19 -41.27
CA LYS A 170 -6.06 31.37 -41.34
C LYS A 170 -6.16 30.51 -42.61
N ASP A 171 -5.42 30.85 -43.64
CA ASP A 171 -5.29 30.13 -44.91
C ASP A 171 -4.26 29.00 -44.83
N GLU A 172 -3.41 28.98 -43.79
CA GLU A 172 -2.43 27.93 -43.59
C GLU A 172 -3.02 26.75 -42.75
N TRP A 173 -2.36 25.58 -42.88
CA TRP A 173 -2.67 24.44 -42.03
C TRP A 173 -2.42 24.78 -40.54
N PRO A 174 -3.30 24.48 -39.60
CA PRO A 174 -4.41 23.50 -39.65
C PRO A 174 -5.78 24.08 -40.08
N TYR A 175 -5.94 25.40 -40.16
CA TYR A 175 -7.24 26.05 -40.38
C TYR A 175 -7.92 25.62 -41.68
N GLY A 176 -7.17 25.30 -42.72
CA GLY A 176 -7.72 24.80 -43.99
C GLY A 176 -8.23 23.34 -43.95
N THR A 177 -8.30 22.70 -42.76
CA THR A 177 -8.77 21.32 -42.65
C THR A 177 -10.04 21.19 -41.81
N LYS A 178 -10.93 20.25 -42.20
CA LYS A 178 -12.23 20.01 -41.50
C LYS A 178 -12.07 19.72 -40.00
N LEU A 179 -10.99 19.05 -39.62
CA LEU A 179 -10.72 18.63 -38.22
C LEU A 179 -9.60 19.44 -37.55
N LEU A 180 -9.20 20.59 -38.14
CA LEU A 180 -8.19 21.50 -37.59
C LEU A 180 -6.93 20.79 -37.10
N GLY A 181 -6.50 19.73 -37.79
CA GLY A 181 -5.27 18.98 -37.43
C GLY A 181 -5.41 18.01 -36.27
N SER A 182 -6.59 17.76 -35.71
CA SER A 182 -6.76 16.92 -34.51
C SER A 182 -6.23 15.49 -34.64
N ARG A 183 -6.32 14.89 -35.86
CA ARG A 183 -5.77 13.56 -36.14
C ARG A 183 -4.24 13.53 -36.03
N SER A 184 -3.56 14.62 -36.44
CA SER A 184 -2.10 14.75 -36.33
C SER A 184 -1.67 14.87 -34.88
N ILE A 185 -2.42 15.62 -34.08
CA ILE A 185 -2.21 15.71 -32.62
C ILE A 185 -2.42 14.36 -31.95
N GLY A 186 -3.45 13.58 -32.30
CA GLY A 186 -3.65 12.24 -31.73
C GLY A 186 -2.44 11.33 -31.98
N LYS A 187 -1.91 11.32 -33.23
CA LYS A 187 -0.69 10.56 -33.53
C LYS A 187 0.55 11.09 -32.79
N PHE A 188 0.67 12.39 -32.67
CA PHE A 188 1.77 13.01 -31.95
C PHE A 188 1.75 12.66 -30.45
N VAL A 189 0.59 12.72 -29.81
CA VAL A 189 0.44 12.31 -28.42
C VAL A 189 0.88 10.87 -28.22
N GLN A 190 0.43 9.95 -29.10
CA GLN A 190 0.85 8.56 -29.05
C GLN A 190 2.37 8.41 -29.26
N GLN A 191 2.95 9.08 -30.23
CA GLN A 191 4.38 9.03 -30.49
C GLN A 191 5.22 9.53 -29.29
N VAL A 192 4.77 10.59 -28.60
CA VAL A 192 5.46 11.10 -27.41
C VAL A 192 5.38 10.09 -26.28
N LEU A 193 4.25 9.42 -26.10
CA LEU A 193 4.07 8.43 -25.05
C LEU A 193 4.82 7.12 -25.34
N ASP A 194 4.89 6.72 -26.61
CA ASP A 194 5.63 5.49 -27.02
C ASP A 194 7.15 5.62 -26.85
N GLN A 195 7.68 6.82 -26.76
CA GLN A 195 9.13 7.05 -26.60
C GLN A 195 9.60 6.89 -25.15
N ASP A 196 8.69 7.03 -24.17
CA ASP A 196 9.01 6.90 -22.76
C ASP A 196 7.93 6.06 -22.09
N PHE A 197 8.15 4.75 -22.07
CA PHE A 197 7.20 3.79 -21.52
C PHE A 197 6.91 4.08 -20.05
N ASP A 198 7.94 4.31 -19.24
CA ASP A 198 7.79 4.53 -17.80
C ASP A 198 6.96 5.80 -17.53
N ARG A 199 7.21 6.84 -18.32
CA ARG A 199 6.45 8.08 -18.23
C ARG A 199 5.02 7.91 -18.71
N ASN A 200 4.82 7.14 -19.77
CA ASN A 200 3.48 6.80 -20.27
C ASN A 200 2.65 6.09 -19.21
N VAL A 201 3.20 5.07 -18.57
CA VAL A 201 2.55 4.36 -17.45
C VAL A 201 2.27 5.30 -16.28
N THR A 202 3.22 6.17 -15.94
CA THR A 202 3.04 7.15 -14.85
C THR A 202 1.90 8.13 -15.13
N VAL A 203 1.73 8.54 -16.40
CA VAL A 203 0.76 9.58 -16.83
C VAL A 203 -0.62 8.98 -17.11
N ASN A 204 -0.68 7.84 -17.80
CA ASN A 204 -1.91 7.27 -18.34
C ASN A 204 -2.22 5.86 -17.83
N GLY A 205 -1.27 5.19 -17.21
CA GLY A 205 -1.44 3.84 -16.68
C GLY A 205 -2.47 3.79 -15.55
N GLU A 206 -3.08 2.65 -15.36
CA GLU A 206 -3.88 2.35 -14.17
C GLU A 206 -2.99 2.37 -12.93
N VAL A 207 -3.59 2.51 -11.77
CA VAL A 207 -2.81 2.57 -10.51
C VAL A 207 -1.94 1.31 -10.34
N ALA A 208 -2.48 0.13 -10.68
CA ALA A 208 -1.76 -1.14 -10.62
C ALA A 208 -0.64 -1.26 -11.68
N ALA A 209 -0.72 -0.54 -12.80
CA ALA A 209 0.28 -0.66 -13.86
C ALA A 209 1.68 -0.19 -13.43
N LYS A 210 1.77 0.70 -12.45
CA LYS A 210 3.04 1.18 -11.90
C LYS A 210 3.84 0.07 -11.21
N ALA A 211 3.16 -0.93 -10.65
CA ALA A 211 3.79 -2.09 -10.04
C ALA A 211 4.64 -2.90 -11.04
N HIS A 212 4.31 -2.82 -12.33
CA HIS A 212 4.96 -3.60 -13.38
C HIS A 212 6.06 -2.83 -14.13
N LEU A 213 6.36 -1.57 -13.76
CA LEU A 213 7.35 -0.75 -14.45
C LEU A 213 8.75 -1.38 -14.50
N MET A 214 9.12 -2.10 -13.45
CA MET A 214 10.44 -2.76 -13.37
C MET A 214 10.49 -4.09 -14.12
N VAL A 215 9.34 -4.68 -14.45
CA VAL A 215 9.27 -5.97 -15.15
C VAL A 215 9.75 -5.80 -16.59
N GLY A 216 10.70 -6.63 -16.99
CA GLY A 216 11.29 -6.58 -18.34
C GLY A 216 12.28 -5.44 -18.58
N SER A 217 12.59 -4.61 -17.57
CA SER A 217 13.59 -3.55 -17.68
C SER A 217 15.04 -4.06 -17.66
N GLY A 218 15.27 -5.34 -17.34
CA GLY A 218 16.60 -5.93 -17.14
C GLY A 218 17.25 -5.54 -15.81
N ASN A 219 16.61 -4.72 -14.99
CA ASN A 219 17.10 -4.36 -13.66
C ASN A 219 16.64 -5.41 -12.63
N ASN A 220 17.58 -5.94 -11.88
CA ASN A 220 17.27 -6.82 -10.75
C ASN A 220 16.90 -6.00 -9.51
N ALA A 221 16.11 -6.60 -8.63
CA ALA A 221 15.88 -6.02 -7.33
C ALA A 221 17.20 -5.87 -6.56
N LEU A 222 17.39 -4.72 -5.92
CA LEU A 222 18.60 -4.45 -5.09
C LEU A 222 18.65 -5.37 -3.86
N LEU A 223 17.48 -5.77 -3.34
CA LEU A 223 17.35 -6.67 -2.21
C LEU A 223 16.60 -7.91 -2.67
N THR A 224 17.24 -9.05 -2.57
CA THR A 224 16.65 -10.38 -2.76
C THR A 224 16.52 -11.04 -1.39
N PHE A 225 15.40 -11.69 -1.14
CA PHE A 225 15.13 -12.42 0.09
C PHE A 225 14.94 -13.89 -0.28
N GLU A 226 15.81 -14.75 0.23
CA GLU A 226 15.81 -16.17 -0.10
C GLU A 226 15.29 -17.05 1.03
N TYR A 227 15.43 -16.58 2.26
CA TYR A 227 15.06 -17.35 3.45
C TYR A 227 13.85 -16.74 4.15
N MET A 228 13.14 -17.58 4.86
CA MET A 228 11.95 -17.22 5.61
C MET A 228 12.26 -16.16 6.65
N MET A 229 11.40 -15.17 6.78
CA MET A 229 11.48 -14.07 7.74
C MET A 229 12.76 -13.20 7.65
N GLU A 230 13.51 -13.29 6.53
CA GLU A 230 14.50 -12.24 6.21
C GLU A 230 13.79 -10.91 6.03
N ALA A 231 12.64 -10.91 5.36
CA ALA A 231 11.74 -9.78 5.30
C ALA A 231 10.28 -10.24 5.38
N ALA A 232 9.45 -9.46 6.08
CA ALA A 232 8.02 -9.69 6.15
C ALA A 232 7.25 -8.41 5.80
N GLU A 233 6.20 -8.59 4.99
CA GLU A 233 5.26 -7.54 4.61
C GLU A 233 4.14 -7.48 5.65
N ILE A 234 3.74 -6.27 6.03
CA ILE A 234 2.60 -6.03 6.90
C ILE A 234 1.69 -4.98 6.29
N ASP A 235 0.41 -5.28 6.24
CA ASP A 235 -0.61 -4.37 5.75
C ASP A 235 -1.98 -4.68 6.36
N SER A 236 -2.94 -3.80 6.14
CA SER A 236 -4.32 -3.95 6.60
C SER A 236 -5.31 -3.91 5.44
N TYR A 237 -6.28 -4.81 5.49
CA TYR A 237 -7.35 -4.93 4.53
C TYR A 237 -8.68 -4.53 5.15
N HIS A 238 -9.37 -3.59 4.53
CA HIS A 238 -10.71 -3.19 4.92
C HIS A 238 -11.74 -4.14 4.31
N VAL A 239 -12.42 -4.93 5.14
CA VAL A 239 -13.28 -6.04 4.69
C VAL A 239 -14.40 -5.57 3.77
N ASP A 240 -14.57 -6.24 2.62
CA ASP A 240 -15.55 -5.92 1.57
C ASP A 240 -16.93 -6.56 1.81
N ALA A 241 -17.34 -6.70 3.07
CA ALA A 241 -18.66 -7.20 3.45
C ALA A 241 -19.11 -6.58 4.78
N HIS A 242 -20.42 -6.51 4.97
CA HIS A 242 -21.02 -6.16 6.25
C HIS A 242 -21.31 -7.40 7.06
N PHE A 243 -21.17 -7.29 8.38
CA PHE A 243 -21.48 -8.31 9.37
C PHE A 243 -22.42 -7.75 10.42
N SER A 244 -22.99 -8.62 11.23
CA SER A 244 -23.89 -8.23 12.30
C SER A 244 -23.50 -8.91 13.61
N ILE A 245 -24.05 -8.41 14.72
CA ILE A 245 -23.90 -8.99 16.05
C ILE A 245 -25.29 -9.21 16.61
N GLY A 246 -25.52 -10.37 17.21
CA GLY A 246 -26.74 -10.70 17.92
C GLY A 246 -26.75 -10.16 19.35
N PHE A 247 -27.81 -9.45 19.73
CA PHE A 247 -28.06 -9.00 21.09
C PHE A 247 -29.31 -9.66 21.62
N ASP A 248 -29.23 -10.21 22.84
CA ASP A 248 -30.38 -10.76 23.55
C ASP A 248 -31.24 -9.60 24.08
N ASN A 249 -32.53 -9.59 23.71
CA ASN A 249 -33.50 -8.59 24.16
C ASN A 249 -34.09 -8.87 25.57
N GLY A 250 -33.62 -9.92 26.22
CA GLY A 250 -34.14 -10.34 27.54
C GLY A 250 -35.37 -11.24 27.47
N ASP A 251 -36.03 -11.36 26.30
CA ASP A 251 -37.20 -12.22 26.07
C ASP A 251 -36.83 -13.54 25.36
N GLY A 252 -35.53 -13.85 25.29
CA GLY A 252 -34.99 -14.98 24.50
C GLY A 252 -34.97 -14.76 22.99
N LEU A 253 -35.29 -13.55 22.53
CA LEU A 253 -35.19 -13.15 21.14
C LEU A 253 -33.86 -12.44 20.90
N ILE A 254 -33.12 -12.89 19.88
CA ILE A 254 -31.86 -12.27 19.48
C ILE A 254 -32.11 -11.27 18.33
N SER A 255 -31.76 -10.00 18.57
CA SER A 255 -31.82 -8.93 17.61
C SER A 255 -30.44 -8.76 16.96
N TYR A 256 -30.34 -8.89 15.62
CA TYR A 256 -29.08 -8.72 14.90
C TYR A 256 -28.92 -7.28 14.44
N VAL A 257 -27.78 -6.69 14.78
CA VAL A 257 -27.44 -5.30 14.48
C VAL A 257 -26.20 -5.27 13.58
N PRO A 258 -26.23 -4.55 12.44
CA PRO A 258 -25.06 -4.42 11.58
C PRO A 258 -23.92 -3.68 12.29
N ILE A 259 -22.70 -4.15 12.09
CA ILE A 259 -21.48 -3.48 12.55
C ILE A 259 -20.90 -2.58 11.46
N GLN A 260 -20.01 -1.67 11.86
CA GLN A 260 -19.16 -0.94 10.92
C GLN A 260 -18.22 -1.91 10.20
N ARG A 261 -17.73 -1.48 9.04
CA ARG A 261 -16.67 -2.25 8.36
C ARG A 261 -15.44 -2.33 9.24
N ILE A 262 -14.82 -3.47 9.23
CA ILE A 262 -13.68 -3.83 10.07
C ILE A 262 -12.43 -4.04 9.22
N ASN A 263 -11.30 -4.21 9.88
CA ASN A 263 -10.02 -4.44 9.21
C ASN A 263 -9.47 -5.82 9.60
N ILE A 264 -8.74 -6.45 8.66
CA ILE A 264 -7.88 -7.59 8.90
C ILE A 264 -6.46 -7.15 8.63
N MET A 265 -5.54 -7.42 9.54
CA MET A 265 -4.12 -7.16 9.34
C MET A 265 -3.38 -8.48 9.27
N ALA A 266 -2.43 -8.60 8.33
CA ALA A 266 -1.65 -9.81 8.15
C ALA A 266 -0.15 -9.53 8.07
N LEU A 267 0.63 -10.52 8.52
CA LEU A 267 2.08 -10.61 8.39
C LEU A 267 2.40 -11.70 7.37
N VAL A 268 3.04 -11.32 6.26
CA VAL A 268 3.33 -12.23 5.14
C VAL A 268 4.83 -12.27 4.88
N ASP A 269 5.38 -13.47 4.82
CA ASP A 269 6.79 -13.65 4.51
C ASP A 269 7.10 -13.34 3.05
N ARG A 270 8.19 -12.62 2.82
CA ARG A 270 8.59 -12.17 1.48
C ARG A 270 9.12 -13.29 0.61
N ALA A 271 9.86 -14.23 1.17
CA ALA A 271 10.51 -15.31 0.44
C ALA A 271 9.56 -16.45 0.07
N SER A 272 8.83 -16.96 1.05
CA SER A 272 7.89 -18.08 0.86
C SER A 272 6.50 -17.67 0.41
N THR A 273 6.17 -16.38 0.50
CA THR A 273 4.81 -15.83 0.33
C THR A 273 3.78 -16.35 1.37
N ALA A 274 4.23 -17.06 2.40
CA ALA A 274 3.35 -17.59 3.43
C ALA A 274 2.75 -16.49 4.28
N VAL A 275 1.45 -16.60 4.55
CA VAL A 275 0.83 -15.80 5.62
C VAL A 275 1.31 -16.37 6.94
N TRP A 276 2.10 -15.57 7.67
CA TRP A 276 2.69 -15.99 8.95
C TRP A 276 1.70 -15.94 10.08
N TRP A 277 0.93 -14.85 10.15
CA TRP A 277 -0.19 -14.66 11.06
C TRP A 277 -1.09 -13.50 10.62
N PHE A 278 -2.27 -13.43 11.22
CA PHE A 278 -3.22 -12.33 10.99
C PHE A 278 -4.01 -12.03 12.27
N ILE A 279 -4.61 -10.84 12.33
CA ILE A 279 -5.56 -10.43 13.37
C ILE A 279 -6.78 -9.75 12.75
N VAL A 280 -7.92 -9.88 13.44
CA VAL A 280 -9.15 -9.15 13.11
C VAL A 280 -9.28 -7.94 14.06
N ILE A 281 -9.57 -6.78 13.47
CA ILE A 281 -9.62 -5.50 14.17
C ILE A 281 -11.03 -4.92 14.07
N PHE A 282 -11.78 -4.97 15.18
CA PHE A 282 -13.12 -4.38 15.29
C PHE A 282 -13.04 -2.86 15.49
N SER A 283 -12.49 -2.17 14.50
CA SER A 283 -12.35 -0.72 14.45
C SER A 283 -12.31 -0.27 13.00
N SER A 284 -12.79 0.95 12.73
CA SER A 284 -12.68 1.57 11.41
C SER A 284 -11.24 1.96 11.05
N GLU A 285 -10.37 2.11 12.04
CA GLU A 285 -8.98 2.50 11.87
C GLU A 285 -8.07 1.52 12.61
N VAL A 286 -6.93 1.27 11.99
CA VAL A 286 -5.84 0.47 12.55
C VAL A 286 -5.00 1.35 13.47
N SER A 287 -4.63 0.83 14.62
CA SER A 287 -3.79 1.50 15.60
C SER A 287 -2.41 0.86 15.71
N ALA A 288 -1.51 1.56 16.37
CA ALA A 288 -0.19 1.04 16.69
C ALA A 288 -0.22 -0.20 17.60
N VAL A 289 -1.22 -0.26 18.49
CA VAL A 289 -1.46 -1.41 19.34
C VAL A 289 -1.75 -2.67 18.52
N ASP A 290 -2.52 -2.53 17.42
CA ASP A 290 -2.86 -3.65 16.53
C ASP A 290 -1.61 -4.21 15.83
N VAL A 291 -0.68 -3.34 15.40
CA VAL A 291 0.61 -3.80 14.82
C VAL A 291 1.41 -4.63 15.83
N VAL A 292 1.46 -4.15 17.07
CA VAL A 292 2.15 -4.87 18.13
C VAL A 292 1.47 -6.20 18.43
N ARG A 293 0.15 -6.19 18.51
CA ARG A 293 -0.66 -7.37 18.71
C ARG A 293 -0.38 -8.42 17.63
N LEU A 294 -0.39 -8.03 16.35
CA LEU A 294 -0.08 -8.93 15.24
C LEU A 294 1.32 -9.56 15.40
N LEU A 295 2.33 -8.73 15.69
CA LEU A 295 3.71 -9.22 15.84
C LEU A 295 3.88 -10.11 17.08
N THR A 296 3.21 -9.83 18.18
CA THR A 296 3.29 -10.64 19.39
C THR A 296 2.49 -11.94 19.26
N GLU A 297 1.33 -11.91 18.63
CA GLU A 297 0.54 -13.12 18.37
C GLU A 297 1.25 -14.04 17.36
N SER A 298 1.95 -13.49 16.36
CA SER A 298 2.72 -14.30 15.41
C SER A 298 3.85 -15.12 16.04
N LEU A 299 4.25 -14.77 17.27
CA LEU A 299 5.25 -15.52 18.04
C LEU A 299 4.64 -16.69 18.82
N ARG A 300 3.33 -16.79 18.94
CA ARG A 300 2.67 -17.87 19.68
C ARG A 300 2.53 -19.12 18.80
N VAL A 301 2.80 -20.29 19.37
CA VAL A 301 2.74 -21.56 18.64
C VAL A 301 1.39 -22.25 18.85
N ASN A 302 0.75 -22.05 20.02
CA ASN A 302 -0.50 -22.71 20.41
C ASN A 302 -1.66 -21.72 20.39
N LEU A 303 -2.02 -21.26 19.20
CA LEU A 303 -3.17 -20.38 19.06
C LEU A 303 -4.47 -21.17 19.00
N PRO A 304 -5.58 -20.64 19.55
CA PRO A 304 -6.87 -21.32 19.49
C PRO A 304 -7.29 -21.50 18.03
N ARG A 305 -7.54 -22.75 17.63
CA ARG A 305 -8.04 -23.06 16.30
C ARG A 305 -9.55 -22.89 16.23
N PRO A 306 -10.08 -22.42 15.10
CA PRO A 306 -11.53 -22.34 14.89
C PRO A 306 -12.21 -23.70 15.08
N ARG A 307 -13.46 -23.69 15.54
CA ARG A 307 -14.24 -24.92 15.74
C ARG A 307 -14.51 -25.58 14.39
N LYS A 308 -14.06 -26.83 14.23
CA LYS A 308 -14.26 -27.62 13.00
C LYS A 308 -15.73 -27.76 12.59
N GLU A 309 -16.63 -27.71 13.56
CA GLU A 309 -18.06 -27.95 13.38
C GLU A 309 -18.77 -26.82 12.60
N VAL A 310 -18.26 -25.60 12.67
CA VAL A 310 -18.91 -24.42 12.05
C VAL A 310 -18.78 -24.42 10.54
N LEU A 311 -17.65 -24.90 9.97
CA LEU A 311 -17.36 -24.80 8.55
C LEU A 311 -17.24 -26.16 7.84
N GLY A 312 -17.31 -27.30 8.56
CA GLY A 312 -17.16 -28.63 7.98
C GLY A 312 -15.79 -28.88 7.31
N MET A 313 -14.80 -28.02 7.55
CA MET A 313 -13.48 -28.11 6.94
C MET A 313 -12.52 -28.93 7.80
N ASN A 314 -11.84 -29.89 7.18
CA ASN A 314 -10.75 -30.63 7.82
C ASN A 314 -9.42 -29.97 7.46
N LEU A 315 -8.71 -29.46 8.46
CA LEU A 315 -7.32 -29.04 8.32
C LEU A 315 -6.44 -30.29 8.45
N SER A 316 -5.89 -30.77 7.34
CA SER A 316 -4.89 -31.84 7.33
C SER A 316 -3.54 -31.32 7.85
N GLY A 317 -2.59 -32.19 8.23
CA GLY A 317 -1.37 -31.83 8.92
C GLY A 317 -0.45 -30.79 8.25
N ASP A 318 -0.61 -30.58 6.94
CA ASP A 318 0.16 -29.58 6.18
C ASP A 318 -0.59 -28.24 5.97
N VAL A 319 -1.81 -28.15 6.47
CA VAL A 319 -2.64 -26.93 6.38
C VAL A 319 -2.56 -26.17 7.69
N GLY A 320 -1.99 -24.97 7.66
CA GLY A 320 -1.79 -24.15 8.84
C GLY A 320 -0.75 -23.04 8.64
N PHE A 321 -0.28 -22.50 9.72
CA PHE A 321 0.70 -21.42 9.72
C PHE A 321 2.12 -21.95 9.96
N PRO A 322 3.15 -21.31 9.36
CA PRO A 322 4.53 -21.83 9.45
C PRO A 322 5.05 -22.06 10.86
N GLY A 323 4.76 -21.15 11.81
CA GLY A 323 5.21 -21.29 13.20
C GLY A 323 4.59 -22.47 13.95
N GLU A 324 3.43 -22.99 13.49
CA GLU A 324 2.76 -24.18 14.05
C GLU A 324 3.25 -25.48 13.40
N ILE A 325 3.49 -25.44 12.06
CA ILE A 325 3.84 -26.63 11.27
C ILE A 325 5.31 -27.00 11.41
N PHE A 326 6.18 -25.98 11.51
CA PHE A 326 7.64 -26.16 11.56
C PHE A 326 8.18 -25.72 12.92
N PRO A 327 8.52 -26.69 13.81
CA PRO A 327 9.06 -26.37 15.13
C PRO A 327 10.33 -25.49 15.09
N GLU A 328 11.12 -25.62 14.02
CA GLU A 328 12.33 -24.82 13.80
C GLU A 328 12.02 -23.34 13.57
N LEU A 329 10.80 -23.02 13.15
CA LEU A 329 10.33 -21.66 12.91
C LEU A 329 9.44 -21.12 14.03
N ALA A 330 9.27 -21.87 15.11
CA ALA A 330 8.55 -21.40 16.28
C ALA A 330 9.20 -20.12 16.84
N HIS A 331 8.37 -19.15 17.22
CA HIS A 331 8.81 -17.87 17.78
C HIS A 331 9.73 -17.03 16.86
N THR A 332 9.68 -17.26 15.55
CA THR A 332 10.51 -16.52 14.58
C THR A 332 10.00 -15.10 14.37
N ILE A 333 10.92 -14.16 14.31
CA ILE A 333 10.68 -12.73 14.02
C ILE A 333 11.34 -12.32 12.71
N PRO A 334 10.76 -11.35 11.96
CA PRO A 334 11.40 -10.84 10.76
C PRO A 334 12.68 -10.08 11.07
N THR A 335 13.65 -10.16 10.16
CA THR A 335 14.84 -9.30 10.19
C THR A 335 14.49 -7.91 9.68
N VAL A 336 13.71 -7.84 8.60
CA VAL A 336 13.21 -6.60 8.03
C VAL A 336 11.68 -6.65 8.02
N LEU A 337 11.04 -5.65 8.63
CA LEU A 337 9.59 -5.46 8.56
C LEU A 337 9.28 -4.37 7.55
N MET A 338 8.35 -4.64 6.63
CA MET A 338 7.95 -3.76 5.53
C MET A 338 6.51 -3.28 5.73
N PRO A 339 6.27 -2.25 6.57
CA PRO A 339 4.95 -1.68 6.80
C PRO A 339 4.55 -0.72 5.68
N ASP A 340 3.23 -0.42 5.58
CA ASP A 340 2.78 0.72 4.79
C ASP A 340 3.17 2.05 5.44
N ASN A 341 3.31 3.08 4.60
CA ASN A 341 3.59 4.44 5.06
C ASN A 341 2.46 5.03 5.94
N ALA A 342 1.23 4.59 5.76
CA ALA A 342 0.12 4.95 6.66
C ALA A 342 0.33 4.36 8.05
N LEU A 343 0.83 3.12 8.15
CA LEU A 343 1.22 2.47 9.40
C LEU A 343 2.51 3.08 9.99
N ALA A 344 3.37 3.68 9.16
CA ALA A 344 4.59 4.38 9.61
C ALA A 344 4.28 5.62 10.48
N ASN A 345 3.15 6.25 10.26
CA ASN A 345 2.68 7.39 11.07
C ASN A 345 2.17 6.95 12.46
N LEU A 346 2.03 5.64 12.68
CA LEU A 346 1.70 5.10 13.98
C LEU A 346 2.90 5.26 14.92
N SER A 347 2.88 6.31 15.66
CA SER A 347 3.81 6.85 16.64
C SER A 347 5.25 6.27 16.68
N SER A 348 6.23 7.14 16.58
CA SER A 348 7.66 6.84 16.76
C SER A 348 7.95 6.02 18.05
N ALA A 349 7.14 6.18 19.09
CA ALA A 349 7.26 5.45 20.35
C ALA A 349 7.06 3.93 20.19
N VAL A 350 6.08 3.50 19.36
CA VAL A 350 5.83 2.06 19.10
C VAL A 350 6.94 1.45 18.27
N SER A 351 7.27 2.14 17.19
CA SER A 351 8.35 1.72 16.31
C SER A 351 9.66 1.53 17.08
N ASP A 352 10.02 2.49 17.92
CA ASP A 352 11.28 2.42 18.68
C ASP A 352 11.24 1.39 19.80
N ALA A 353 10.14 1.25 20.52
CA ALA A 353 10.01 0.28 21.61
C ALA A 353 10.06 -1.16 21.07
N LEU A 354 9.28 -1.48 20.03
CA LEU A 354 9.29 -2.81 19.42
C LEU A 354 10.60 -3.12 18.72
N ARG A 355 11.15 -2.18 17.96
CA ARG A 355 12.43 -2.37 17.29
C ARG A 355 13.55 -2.67 18.27
N LYS A 356 13.57 -2.03 19.44
CA LYS A 356 14.52 -2.30 20.49
C LYS A 356 14.31 -3.67 21.16
N LYS A 357 13.06 -4.07 21.36
CA LYS A 357 12.72 -5.36 21.98
C LYS A 357 12.93 -6.54 21.04
N LEU A 358 12.48 -6.43 19.78
CA LEU A 358 12.53 -7.49 18.78
C LEU A 358 13.72 -7.40 17.83
N GLY A 359 14.36 -6.25 17.72
CA GLY A 359 15.59 -6.06 16.94
C GLY A 359 15.43 -6.12 15.43
N TYR A 360 14.22 -5.89 14.88
CA TYR A 360 14.01 -5.83 13.44
C TYR A 360 14.35 -4.45 12.85
N SER A 361 14.64 -4.43 11.57
CA SER A 361 14.78 -3.19 10.78
C SER A 361 13.47 -2.84 10.11
N LEU A 362 13.16 -1.54 9.98
CA LEU A 362 11.99 -1.06 9.26
C LEU A 362 12.40 -0.63 7.85
N CYS A 363 11.69 -1.12 6.84
CA CYS A 363 11.85 -0.70 5.45
C CYS A 363 10.53 -0.11 4.95
N TYR A 364 10.47 1.22 4.91
CA TYR A 364 9.34 1.94 4.35
C TYR A 364 9.54 2.10 2.84
N GLY A 365 8.52 1.75 2.06
CA GLY A 365 8.50 2.06 0.63
C GLY A 365 8.32 3.56 0.37
N PRO A 366 8.57 4.03 -0.88
CA PRO A 366 8.21 5.39 -1.25
C PRO A 366 6.71 5.64 -1.06
N PRO A 367 6.27 6.84 -0.65
CA PRO A 367 4.85 7.15 -0.47
C PRO A 367 4.02 6.90 -1.74
N GLY A 368 2.92 6.17 -1.60
CA GLY A 368 2.02 5.85 -2.71
C GLY A 368 2.48 4.70 -3.62
N HIS A 369 3.52 3.98 -3.24
CA HIS A 369 4.04 2.80 -3.94
C HIS A 369 3.60 1.51 -3.22
N PHE A 370 2.37 1.09 -3.49
CA PHE A 370 1.79 -0.15 -2.96
C PHE A 370 2.49 -1.40 -3.50
N GLU A 371 3.08 -1.32 -4.69
CA GLU A 371 3.82 -2.41 -5.36
C GLU A 371 5.02 -2.96 -4.56
N MET A 372 5.38 -2.30 -3.47
CA MET A 372 6.45 -2.76 -2.59
C MET A 372 6.04 -3.94 -1.68
N ARG A 373 4.73 -4.22 -1.57
CA ARG A 373 4.17 -5.29 -0.73
C ARG A 373 3.21 -6.21 -1.50
N PRO A 374 3.68 -6.81 -2.62
CA PRO A 374 2.80 -7.55 -3.52
C PRO A 374 2.21 -8.82 -2.89
N ASN A 375 2.90 -9.44 -1.92
CA ASN A 375 2.46 -10.72 -1.35
C ASN A 375 1.27 -10.52 -0.40
N VAL A 376 1.34 -9.56 0.53
CA VAL A 376 0.23 -9.27 1.43
C VAL A 376 -0.99 -8.74 0.68
N GLU A 377 -0.78 -7.89 -0.34
CA GLU A 377 -1.87 -7.41 -1.18
C GLU A 377 -2.53 -8.53 -1.99
N ARG A 378 -1.73 -9.47 -2.52
CA ARG A 378 -2.25 -10.67 -3.19
C ARG A 378 -3.09 -11.51 -2.22
N SER A 379 -2.58 -11.78 -1.02
CA SER A 379 -3.29 -12.56 -0.01
C SER A 379 -4.64 -11.94 0.35
N PHE A 380 -4.70 -10.61 0.51
CA PHE A 380 -5.95 -9.91 0.75
C PHE A 380 -6.90 -9.92 -0.45
N LYS A 381 -6.39 -9.80 -1.67
CA LYS A 381 -7.20 -9.89 -2.89
C LYS A 381 -7.82 -11.27 -3.04
N GLU A 382 -7.09 -12.32 -2.71
CA GLU A 382 -7.57 -13.70 -2.72
C GLU A 382 -8.63 -13.90 -1.64
N LEU A 383 -8.36 -13.47 -0.40
CA LEU A 383 -9.33 -13.49 0.70
C LEU A 383 -10.62 -12.74 0.34
N ALA A 384 -10.51 -11.53 -0.22
CA ALA A 384 -11.64 -10.75 -0.67
C ALA A 384 -12.47 -11.49 -1.71
N SER A 385 -11.83 -11.96 -2.79
CA SER A 385 -12.53 -12.57 -3.93
C SER A 385 -13.11 -13.95 -3.62
N GLN A 386 -12.44 -14.73 -2.79
CA GLN A 386 -12.86 -16.10 -2.49
C GLN A 386 -13.85 -16.17 -1.31
N ILE A 387 -13.81 -15.22 -0.39
CA ILE A 387 -14.65 -15.22 0.82
C ILE A 387 -15.61 -14.03 0.83
N PHE A 388 -15.13 -12.83 1.09
CA PHE A 388 -15.99 -11.69 1.45
C PHE A 388 -16.84 -11.16 0.30
N GLN A 389 -16.32 -11.15 -0.93
CA GLN A 389 -17.09 -10.71 -2.11
C GLN A 389 -18.16 -11.72 -2.56
N ARG A 390 -18.13 -12.94 -2.02
CA ARG A 390 -19.15 -13.98 -2.26
C ARG A 390 -20.28 -13.96 -1.24
N LEU A 391 -20.13 -13.22 -0.14
CA LEU A 391 -21.19 -13.09 0.85
C LEU A 391 -22.35 -12.25 0.31
N PRO A 392 -23.61 -12.58 0.69
CA PRO A 392 -24.78 -11.79 0.28
C PRO A 392 -24.76 -10.35 0.82
N SER A 393 -23.94 -10.07 1.85
CA SER A 393 -23.72 -8.74 2.44
C SER A 393 -22.50 -8.01 1.86
N THR A 394 -21.97 -8.45 0.72
CA THR A 394 -20.78 -7.84 0.11
C THR A 394 -20.98 -6.39 -0.26
N THR A 395 -19.93 -5.59 -0.12
CA THR A 395 -19.88 -4.20 -0.61
C THR A 395 -19.31 -4.11 -2.04
N GLY A 396 -18.91 -5.25 -2.63
CA GLY A 396 -18.33 -5.34 -3.97
C GLY A 396 -16.90 -4.81 -4.05
N SER A 397 -16.23 -5.12 -5.15
CA SER A 397 -14.83 -4.71 -5.41
C SER A 397 -14.68 -3.23 -5.83
N SER A 398 -15.77 -2.58 -6.24
CA SER A 398 -15.76 -1.17 -6.67
C SER A 398 -17.15 -0.53 -6.54
N PRO A 399 -17.24 0.81 -6.41
CA PRO A 399 -18.51 1.50 -6.43
C PRO A 399 -19.27 1.22 -7.73
N GLY A 400 -20.41 0.55 -7.64
CA GLY A 400 -21.30 0.26 -8.78
C GLY A 400 -21.12 -1.10 -9.45
N SER A 401 -20.19 -1.96 -9.00
CA SER A 401 -19.99 -3.32 -9.54
C SER A 401 -19.99 -4.35 -8.41
N GLY A 402 -20.92 -5.31 -8.48
CA GLY A 402 -21.02 -6.45 -7.56
C GLY A 402 -21.48 -6.12 -6.14
N ARG A 403 -21.95 -4.89 -5.88
CA ARG A 403 -22.45 -4.47 -4.58
C ARG A 403 -23.89 -4.98 -4.38
N ALA A 404 -24.14 -5.63 -3.24
CA ALA A 404 -25.50 -5.96 -2.83
C ALA A 404 -26.26 -4.69 -2.39
N GLU A 405 -27.50 -4.53 -2.87
CA GLU A 405 -28.39 -3.48 -2.36
C GLU A 405 -28.67 -3.71 -0.88
N GLY A 406 -28.59 -2.66 -0.06
CA GLY A 406 -28.83 -2.77 1.37
C GLY A 406 -27.92 -3.78 2.07
N SER A 407 -26.65 -3.89 1.68
CA SER A 407 -25.71 -4.91 2.21
C SER A 407 -25.58 -4.92 3.73
N SER A 408 -25.78 -3.78 4.38
CA SER A 408 -25.80 -3.64 5.84
C SER A 408 -27.02 -4.32 6.46
N GLU A 409 -28.22 -4.03 5.94
CA GLU A 409 -29.49 -4.61 6.38
C GLU A 409 -29.54 -6.11 6.07
N VAL A 410 -28.99 -6.53 4.94
CA VAL A 410 -28.87 -7.93 4.54
C VAL A 410 -28.04 -8.71 5.55
N SER A 411 -26.96 -8.13 6.09
CA SER A 411 -26.11 -8.79 7.08
C SER A 411 -26.90 -9.12 8.38
N ALA A 412 -27.75 -8.21 8.81
CA ALA A 412 -28.60 -8.42 10.00
C ALA A 412 -29.73 -9.42 9.72
N HIS A 413 -30.42 -9.29 8.57
CA HIS A 413 -31.51 -10.16 8.18
C HIS A 413 -31.07 -11.62 8.02
N LEU A 414 -29.91 -11.85 7.40
CA LEU A 414 -29.35 -13.19 7.22
C LEU A 414 -28.49 -13.66 8.40
N LYS A 415 -28.42 -12.88 9.48
CA LYS A 415 -27.67 -13.20 10.71
C LYS A 415 -26.20 -13.56 10.42
N ILE A 416 -25.55 -12.78 9.53
CA ILE A 416 -24.14 -13.01 9.19
C ILE A 416 -23.29 -12.49 10.37
N ASP A 417 -22.97 -13.39 11.27
CA ASP A 417 -22.35 -13.07 12.55
C ASP A 417 -20.87 -12.66 12.38
N ALA A 418 -20.47 -11.63 13.12
CA ALA A 418 -19.11 -11.11 13.09
C ALA A 418 -18.06 -12.08 13.65
N SER A 419 -18.45 -13.05 14.46
CA SER A 419 -17.55 -14.10 14.97
C SER A 419 -17.01 -15.00 13.85
N LEU A 420 -17.75 -15.13 12.74
CA LEU A 420 -17.33 -15.94 11.59
C LEU A 420 -16.14 -15.36 10.84
N ILE A 421 -15.84 -14.08 11.01
CA ILE A 421 -14.78 -13.41 10.24
C ILE A 421 -13.41 -14.00 10.54
N GLU A 422 -13.11 -14.17 11.81
CA GLU A 422 -11.82 -14.73 12.25
C GLU A 422 -11.68 -16.18 11.77
N GLU A 423 -12.73 -16.97 11.88
CA GLU A 423 -12.76 -18.36 11.40
C GLU A 423 -12.57 -18.44 9.88
N LEU A 424 -13.30 -17.63 9.12
CA LEU A 424 -13.19 -17.59 7.65
C LEU A 424 -11.79 -17.15 7.19
N ALA A 425 -11.23 -16.12 7.82
CA ALA A 425 -9.89 -15.65 7.52
C ALA A 425 -8.83 -16.71 7.88
N PHE A 426 -8.98 -17.37 9.04
CA PHE A 426 -8.07 -18.44 9.47
C PHE A 426 -8.03 -19.59 8.44
N TYR A 427 -9.19 -20.12 8.07
CA TYR A 427 -9.28 -21.21 7.08
C TYR A 427 -8.69 -20.81 5.74
N HIS A 428 -9.02 -19.59 5.26
CA HIS A 428 -8.50 -19.12 3.98
C HIS A 428 -6.97 -19.02 3.99
N PHE A 429 -6.39 -18.38 5.00
CA PHE A 429 -4.95 -18.20 5.06
C PHE A 429 -4.20 -19.51 5.31
N ALA A 430 -4.72 -20.38 6.19
CA ALA A 430 -4.15 -21.70 6.42
C ALA A 430 -4.16 -22.54 5.14
N LEU A 431 -5.27 -22.55 4.38
CA LEU A 431 -5.38 -23.24 3.11
C LEU A 431 -4.49 -22.61 2.03
N SER A 432 -4.40 -21.29 1.97
CA SER A 432 -3.51 -20.56 1.04
C SER A 432 -2.05 -20.97 1.25
N ASN A 433 -1.61 -21.16 2.49
CA ASN A 433 -0.27 -21.63 2.81
C ASN A 433 0.01 -23.08 2.30
N ALA A 434 -1.02 -23.88 2.06
CA ALA A 434 -0.93 -25.23 1.50
C ALA A 434 -1.24 -25.30 0.00
N THR A 435 -1.61 -24.17 -0.64
CA THR A 435 -1.99 -24.12 -2.04
C THR A 435 -0.81 -23.72 -2.92
N PRO A 436 -0.50 -24.46 -4.01
CA PRO A 436 0.59 -24.13 -4.94
C PRO A 436 0.44 -22.74 -5.56
N SER A 437 1.56 -22.00 -5.66
CA SER A 437 1.63 -20.65 -6.24
C SER A 437 2.68 -20.56 -7.34
N GLU A 438 2.31 -19.96 -8.48
CA GLU A 438 3.23 -19.77 -9.61
C GLU A 438 4.47 -18.93 -9.21
N GLY A 439 4.30 -17.93 -8.33
CA GLY A 439 5.37 -17.02 -7.91
C GLY A 439 6.53 -17.68 -7.18
N ILE A 440 6.34 -18.89 -6.65
CA ILE A 440 7.36 -19.70 -5.96
C ILE A 440 7.58 -21.06 -6.63
N GLY A 441 7.45 -21.09 -7.96
CA GLY A 441 7.75 -22.28 -8.77
C GLY A 441 6.73 -23.39 -8.63
N PHE A 442 5.46 -23.09 -8.47
CA PHE A 442 4.34 -24.02 -8.28
C PHE A 442 4.44 -24.90 -7.02
N LEU A 443 5.24 -24.48 -6.06
CA LEU A 443 5.19 -25.03 -4.71
C LEU A 443 4.09 -24.32 -3.90
N SER A 444 3.58 -24.98 -2.88
CA SER A 444 2.85 -24.27 -1.84
C SER A 444 3.84 -23.51 -0.92
N PRO A 445 3.43 -22.42 -0.25
CA PRO A 445 4.27 -21.74 0.73
C PRO A 445 4.90 -22.71 1.76
N ASN A 446 4.12 -23.64 2.31
CA ASN A 446 4.59 -24.61 3.28
C ASN A 446 5.57 -25.65 2.65
N GLU A 447 5.37 -26.07 1.39
CA GLU A 447 6.32 -26.92 0.67
C GLU A 447 7.64 -26.19 0.37
N TYR A 448 7.56 -24.91 -0.01
CA TYR A 448 8.75 -24.07 -0.20
C TYR A 448 9.57 -23.99 1.09
N ILE A 449 8.94 -23.70 2.21
CA ILE A 449 9.57 -23.66 3.53
C ILE A 449 10.23 -25.00 3.86
N ARG A 450 9.51 -26.12 3.70
CA ARG A 450 10.02 -27.47 3.94
C ARG A 450 11.26 -27.78 3.10
N GLN A 451 11.23 -27.43 1.80
CA GLN A 451 12.38 -27.62 0.93
C GLN A 451 13.59 -26.79 1.35
N LYS A 452 13.37 -25.53 1.74
CA LYS A 452 14.44 -24.65 2.21
C LYS A 452 15.05 -25.14 3.53
N LEU A 453 14.25 -25.54 4.49
CA LEU A 453 14.73 -26.13 5.73
C LEU A 453 15.55 -27.40 5.50
N ASN A 454 15.13 -28.29 4.60
CA ASN A 454 15.84 -29.52 4.30
C ASN A 454 17.14 -29.31 3.53
N LYS A 455 17.17 -28.39 2.55
CA LYS A 455 18.35 -28.13 1.71
C LYS A 455 19.39 -27.26 2.37
N ASP A 456 18.94 -26.23 3.03
CA ASP A 456 19.78 -25.11 3.51
C ASP A 456 19.90 -25.08 5.03
N SER A 457 19.52 -26.15 5.73
CA SER A 457 19.53 -26.21 7.21
C SER A 457 20.87 -25.85 7.86
N ARG A 458 21.99 -25.94 7.11
CA ARG A 458 23.32 -25.54 7.60
C ARG A 458 23.62 -24.05 7.44
N HIS A 459 22.85 -23.35 6.62
CA HIS A 459 23.11 -21.95 6.25
C HIS A 459 22.05 -20.99 6.76
N TYR A 460 20.87 -21.50 7.08
CA TYR A 460 19.76 -20.72 7.57
C TYR A 460 19.53 -20.95 9.06
N ILE A 461 19.65 -19.89 9.84
CA ILE A 461 19.30 -19.85 11.25
C ILE A 461 18.21 -18.79 11.43
N PRO A 462 16.97 -19.22 11.74
CA PRO A 462 15.89 -18.26 11.97
C PRO A 462 16.20 -17.40 13.21
N ARG A 463 15.82 -16.14 13.14
CA ARG A 463 15.86 -15.26 14.31
C ARG A 463 14.65 -15.55 15.18
N THR A 464 14.88 -16.17 16.33
CA THR A 464 13.82 -16.57 17.26
C THR A 464 13.89 -15.78 18.57
N VAL A 465 12.74 -15.59 19.18
CA VAL A 465 12.60 -15.09 20.55
C VAL A 465 12.61 -16.30 21.49
N LEU A 466 13.35 -16.23 22.59
CA LEU A 466 13.31 -17.29 23.58
C LEU A 466 11.88 -17.45 24.15
N GLN A 467 11.41 -18.68 24.28
CA GLN A 467 10.06 -19.00 24.76
C GLN A 467 9.70 -18.28 26.07
N GLU A 468 10.67 -18.20 27.00
CA GLU A 468 10.52 -17.48 28.28
C GLU A 468 10.21 -15.98 28.11
N ASN A 469 10.64 -15.39 26.99
CA ASN A 469 10.43 -14.00 26.69
C ASN A 469 9.15 -13.78 25.87
N VAL A 470 8.67 -14.79 25.14
CA VAL A 470 7.40 -14.70 24.38
C VAL A 470 6.24 -14.43 25.33
N SER A 471 6.13 -15.14 26.45
CA SER A 471 5.10 -14.91 27.46
C SER A 471 5.20 -13.52 28.10
N LYS A 472 6.41 -12.95 28.20
CA LYS A 472 6.63 -11.59 28.72
C LYS A 472 6.38 -10.49 27.69
N MET A 473 6.31 -10.83 26.39
CA MET A 473 6.07 -9.89 25.29
C MET A 473 4.60 -9.74 24.92
N THR A 474 3.70 -10.32 25.69
CA THR A 474 2.29 -10.46 25.33
C THR A 474 1.56 -9.15 25.17
N ASN A 475 2.12 -8.00 25.62
CA ASN A 475 1.33 -6.77 25.68
C ASN A 475 2.14 -5.56 25.20
N TYR A 476 1.44 -4.66 24.50
CA TYR A 476 1.97 -3.37 24.15
C TYR A 476 2.04 -2.50 25.40
N SER A 477 3.24 -2.23 25.84
CA SER A 477 3.48 -1.36 26.98
C SER A 477 4.12 -0.03 26.60
N VAL A 478 3.60 1.04 27.17
CA VAL A 478 4.13 2.40 27.04
C VAL A 478 4.74 2.82 28.37
N THR A 479 5.94 3.39 28.32
CA THR A 479 6.59 3.91 29.52
C THR A 479 6.18 5.36 29.75
N GLU A 480 5.58 5.63 30.91
CA GLU A 480 5.15 6.97 31.31
C GLU A 480 5.79 7.38 32.64
N SER A 481 5.99 8.69 32.81
CA SER A 481 6.47 9.26 34.08
C SER A 481 5.29 9.85 34.84
N VAL A 482 5.01 9.32 36.03
CA VAL A 482 3.88 9.70 36.87
C VAL A 482 4.33 10.23 38.22
N ILE A 483 3.55 11.10 38.83
CA ILE A 483 3.84 11.69 40.15
C ILE A 483 3.16 10.86 41.23
N VAL A 484 3.93 10.47 42.23
CA VAL A 484 3.39 9.83 43.45
C VAL A 484 2.70 10.86 44.32
N ARG A 485 1.45 10.63 44.65
CA ARG A 485 0.66 11.49 45.55
C ARG A 485 0.55 10.86 46.90
N CYS A 486 0.72 11.65 47.96
CA CYS A 486 0.59 11.19 49.34
C CYS A 486 0.06 12.36 50.19
N TYR A 487 -0.95 12.12 51.02
CA TYR A 487 -1.50 13.14 51.89
C TYR A 487 -1.54 12.68 53.36
N PRO A 488 -0.39 12.69 54.06
CA PRO A 488 -0.29 12.16 55.43
C PRO A 488 -1.27 12.85 56.41
N LYS A 489 -1.51 14.19 56.23
CA LYS A 489 -2.45 14.92 57.07
C LYS A 489 -3.91 14.46 56.95
N ARG A 490 -4.21 13.74 55.86
CA ARG A 490 -5.55 13.16 55.59
C ARG A 490 -5.58 11.68 55.75
N GLY A 491 -4.52 11.05 56.23
CA GLY A 491 -4.37 9.61 56.30
C GLY A 491 -4.23 8.86 54.97
N VAL A 492 -4.02 9.62 53.85
CA VAL A 492 -3.95 9.02 52.52
C VAL A 492 -2.54 8.57 52.23
N ARG A 493 -2.33 7.27 52.06
CA ARG A 493 -1.07 6.62 51.74
C ARG A 493 -0.58 6.93 50.32
N PRO A 494 0.67 6.70 49.98
CA PRO A 494 1.21 6.88 48.64
C PRO A 494 0.44 6.09 47.58
N TYR A 495 0.09 6.76 46.45
CA TYR A 495 -0.56 6.20 45.28
C TYR A 495 -0.14 6.98 44.04
N ILE A 496 -0.35 6.43 42.88
CA ILE A 496 -0.31 7.16 41.62
C ILE A 496 -1.72 7.24 41.01
N GLN A 497 -1.95 8.24 40.18
CA GLN A 497 -3.20 8.37 39.43
C GLN A 497 -2.91 8.39 37.94
N LEU A 498 -3.49 7.43 37.23
CA LEU A 498 -3.41 7.32 35.78
C LEU A 498 -4.83 7.12 35.19
N ASP A 499 -5.18 7.89 34.16
CA ASP A 499 -6.48 7.82 33.50
C ASP A 499 -7.67 7.80 34.49
N ARG A 500 -7.62 8.70 35.50
CA ARG A 500 -8.62 8.87 36.58
C ARG A 500 -8.76 7.71 37.56
N VAL A 501 -7.85 6.72 37.53
CA VAL A 501 -7.84 5.59 38.45
C VAL A 501 -6.61 5.67 39.33
N HIS A 502 -6.78 5.30 40.60
CA HIS A 502 -5.66 5.18 41.55
C HIS A 502 -5.05 3.81 41.44
N TYR A 503 -3.73 3.76 41.52
CA TYR A 503 -2.93 2.53 41.57
C TYR A 503 -2.03 2.55 42.79
N SER A 504 -1.91 1.40 43.42
CA SER A 504 -1.07 1.25 44.59
C SER A 504 -0.52 -0.18 44.70
N SER A 505 0.44 -0.38 45.60
CA SER A 505 1.02 -1.68 45.96
C SER A 505 1.49 -1.65 47.40
N GLY A 506 1.90 -2.81 47.91
CA GLY A 506 2.45 -2.91 49.25
C GLY A 506 3.68 -2.02 49.43
N VAL A 507 4.65 -2.12 48.51
CA VAL A 507 5.90 -1.35 48.56
C VAL A 507 5.64 0.14 48.39
N LEU A 508 4.76 0.53 47.43
CA LEU A 508 4.49 1.97 47.22
C LEU A 508 3.84 2.62 48.45
N ARG A 509 2.93 1.91 49.15
CA ARG A 509 2.27 2.40 50.36
C ARG A 509 3.21 2.74 51.49
N GLU A 510 4.28 1.98 51.63
CA GLU A 510 5.30 2.18 52.63
C GLU A 510 6.36 3.24 52.22
N SER A 511 6.33 3.66 50.94
CA SER A 511 7.31 4.59 50.37
C SER A 511 6.87 6.05 50.41
N ALA A 512 6.43 6.55 51.57
CA ALA A 512 5.99 7.96 51.74
C ALA A 512 7.05 9.00 51.33
N TRP A 513 8.31 8.65 51.30
CA TRP A 513 9.44 9.50 50.86
C TRP A 513 9.41 9.80 49.34
N LEU A 514 8.60 9.06 48.56
CA LEU A 514 8.34 9.30 47.14
C LEU A 514 7.28 10.38 46.90
N ALA A 515 6.62 10.89 47.94
CA ALA A 515 5.61 11.93 47.77
C ALA A 515 6.12 13.09 46.90
N ASP A 516 5.32 13.50 45.91
CA ASP A 516 5.62 14.52 44.91
C ASP A 516 6.79 14.23 43.96
N LYS A 517 7.40 13.04 44.05
CA LYS A 517 8.44 12.60 43.11
C LYS A 517 7.84 11.87 41.95
N LYS A 518 8.56 11.91 40.83
CA LYS A 518 8.21 11.16 39.61
C LYS A 518 8.79 9.76 39.71
N ILE A 519 7.98 8.78 39.42
CA ILE A 519 8.39 7.40 39.15
C ILE A 519 8.07 7.04 37.69
N ILE A 520 8.69 6.01 37.19
CA ILE A 520 8.45 5.49 35.86
C ILE A 520 7.46 4.32 35.98
N VAL A 521 6.43 4.31 35.15
CA VAL A 521 5.50 3.18 35.06
C VAL A 521 5.46 2.67 33.64
N GLU A 522 5.47 1.37 33.48
CA GLU A 522 5.18 0.68 32.24
C GLU A 522 3.69 0.33 32.22
N VAL A 523 2.97 0.94 31.30
CA VAL A 523 1.52 0.83 31.14
C VAL A 523 1.24 -0.16 30.03
N ASP A 524 0.53 -1.23 30.34
CA ASP A 524 -0.01 -2.13 29.35
C ASP A 524 -1.27 -1.50 28.72
N GLU A 525 -1.22 -1.21 27.43
CA GLU A 525 -2.35 -0.59 26.71
C GLU A 525 -3.55 -1.55 26.56
N ASP A 526 -3.33 -2.87 26.66
CA ASP A 526 -4.35 -3.92 26.54
C ASP A 526 -4.92 -4.40 27.88
N ASP A 527 -4.19 -4.15 28.98
CA ASP A 527 -4.66 -4.49 30.32
C ASP A 527 -4.28 -3.42 31.35
N MET A 528 -5.23 -2.55 31.62
CA MET A 528 -5.07 -1.45 32.56
C MET A 528 -5.27 -1.83 34.03
N ARG A 529 -5.41 -3.12 34.38
CA ARG A 529 -5.55 -3.55 35.75
C ARG A 529 -4.25 -3.46 36.55
N ILE A 530 -3.13 -3.68 35.88
CA ILE A 530 -1.79 -3.76 36.50
C ILE A 530 -0.80 -2.87 35.72
N LEU A 531 0.01 -2.12 36.47
CA LEU A 531 1.12 -1.34 35.93
C LEU A 531 2.44 -1.82 36.54
N LYS A 532 3.52 -1.94 35.78
CA LYS A 532 4.84 -2.20 36.32
C LYS A 532 5.50 -0.88 36.72
N ALA A 533 5.87 -0.74 37.97
CA ALA A 533 6.53 0.47 38.47
C ALA A 533 8.04 0.28 38.63
N TYR A 534 8.78 1.36 38.41
CA TYR A 534 10.23 1.42 38.53
C TYR A 534 10.62 2.60 39.41
N TRP A 535 11.66 2.37 40.21
CA TRP A 535 12.27 3.41 41.03
C TRP A 535 12.81 4.55 40.13
N PRO A 536 13.11 5.72 40.70
CA PRO A 536 13.73 6.79 39.92
C PRO A 536 15.07 6.45 39.29
N ASP A 537 15.79 5.43 39.81
CA ASP A 537 17.01 4.91 39.24
C ASP A 537 16.81 3.91 38.08
N GLY A 538 15.53 3.59 37.73
CA GLY A 538 15.17 2.68 36.66
C GLY A 538 15.13 1.19 37.08
N SER A 539 15.42 0.84 38.31
CA SER A 539 15.27 -0.53 38.82
C SER A 539 13.76 -0.86 39.03
N PHE A 540 13.40 -2.12 38.82
CA PHE A 540 12.01 -2.58 39.02
C PHE A 540 11.62 -2.45 40.50
N MET A 541 10.46 -1.85 40.75
CA MET A 541 9.90 -1.67 42.08
C MET A 541 8.94 -2.80 42.42
N GLU A 542 7.78 -2.80 41.77
CA GLU A 542 6.67 -3.75 41.98
C GLU A 542 5.59 -3.51 40.93
N ASN A 543 4.64 -4.43 40.87
CA ASN A 543 3.41 -4.26 40.09
C ASN A 543 2.40 -3.43 40.92
N LEU A 544 1.92 -2.34 40.34
CA LEU A 544 0.85 -1.53 40.94
C LEU A 544 -0.51 -2.02 40.42
N THR A 545 -1.44 -2.29 41.31
CA THR A 545 -2.80 -2.72 40.96
C THR A 545 -3.75 -1.53 40.97
N ALA A 546 -4.69 -1.51 40.00
CA ALA A 546 -5.79 -0.56 40.00
C ALA A 546 -6.66 -0.73 41.24
N CYS A 547 -7.02 0.38 41.90
CA CYS A 547 -7.84 0.32 43.10
C CYS A 547 -9.33 0.13 42.77
N GLY A 548 -10.02 -0.66 43.61
CA GLY A 548 -11.46 -0.90 43.58
C GLY A 548 -11.95 -1.54 42.28
N LYS A 549 -13.10 -1.14 41.81
CA LYS A 549 -13.85 -1.72 40.68
C LYS A 549 -13.10 -1.82 39.33
N TRP A 550 -12.02 -1.08 39.16
CA TRP A 550 -11.19 -1.12 37.96
C TRP A 550 -10.18 -2.27 37.89
N SER A 551 -10.05 -3.02 38.98
CA SER A 551 -9.20 -4.23 39.03
C SER A 551 -9.93 -5.51 38.62
N LEU A 552 -11.25 -5.48 38.46
CA LEU A 552 -12.07 -6.68 38.28
C LEU A 552 -11.92 -7.27 36.86
N THR A 553 -12.33 -6.55 35.87
CA THR A 553 -12.38 -7.06 34.49
C THR A 553 -11.25 -6.48 33.65
N ARG A 554 -10.60 -7.34 32.86
CA ARG A 554 -9.59 -6.93 31.89
C ARG A 554 -10.17 -5.94 30.89
N HIS A 555 -9.44 -4.87 30.61
CA HIS A 555 -9.84 -3.83 29.67
C HIS A 555 -8.65 -3.01 29.21
N SER A 556 -8.71 -2.60 27.94
CA SER A 556 -7.70 -1.74 27.34
C SER A 556 -7.78 -0.30 27.84
N ARG A 557 -6.70 0.45 27.64
CA ARG A 557 -6.68 1.90 27.89
C ARG A 557 -7.70 2.65 27.03
N LYS A 558 -7.96 2.20 25.81
CA LYS A 558 -8.97 2.74 24.90
C LYS A 558 -10.37 2.61 25.53
N THR A 559 -10.71 1.43 26.04
CA THR A 559 -11.96 1.17 26.75
C THR A 559 -12.11 2.07 27.98
N ARG A 560 -11.05 2.18 28.79
CA ARG A 560 -11.04 3.08 29.96
C ARG A 560 -11.29 4.52 29.58
N LYS A 561 -10.62 5.06 28.57
CA LYS A 561 -10.82 6.43 28.09
C LYS A 561 -12.23 6.65 27.56
N SER A 562 -12.82 5.67 26.86
CA SER A 562 -14.22 5.71 26.42
C SER A 562 -15.18 5.82 27.59
N ILE A 563 -15.03 4.93 28.59
CA ILE A 563 -15.85 4.96 29.81
C ILE A 563 -15.70 6.31 30.54
N ASN A 564 -14.46 6.76 30.73
CA ASN A 564 -14.18 8.05 31.39
C ASN A 564 -14.83 9.25 30.65
N SER A 565 -14.91 9.17 29.32
CA SER A 565 -15.60 10.18 28.51
C SER A 565 -17.11 10.18 28.77
N LEU A 566 -17.75 9.00 28.82
CA LEU A 566 -19.18 8.87 29.11
C LEU A 566 -19.52 9.29 30.54
N LEU A 567 -18.68 8.96 31.52
CA LEU A 567 -18.82 9.41 32.90
C LEU A 567 -18.74 10.95 32.99
N ALA A 568 -17.81 11.58 32.26
CA ALA A 568 -17.69 13.04 32.22
C ALA A 568 -18.92 13.71 31.58
N GLN A 569 -19.53 13.06 30.61
CA GLN A 569 -20.77 13.52 29.95
C GLN A 569 -22.04 13.15 30.71
N LYS A 570 -21.92 12.44 31.84
CA LYS A 570 -23.04 11.92 32.64
C LYS A 570 -23.98 10.97 31.87
N LEU A 571 -23.48 10.33 30.84
CA LEU A 571 -24.20 9.34 30.04
C LEU A 571 -24.10 7.92 30.62
N LEU A 572 -23.11 7.68 31.46
CA LEU A 572 -22.93 6.45 32.21
C LEU A 572 -22.81 6.80 33.69
N ILE A 573 -23.55 6.06 34.54
CA ILE A 573 -23.48 6.20 35.98
C ILE A 573 -22.97 4.85 36.51
N VAL A 574 -21.88 4.86 37.27
CA VAL A 574 -21.26 3.64 37.82
C VAL A 574 -21.29 3.74 39.33
N SER A 575 -22.11 2.89 39.99
CA SER A 575 -22.16 2.82 41.47
C SER A 575 -20.90 2.15 42.03
N GLU A 576 -20.73 2.16 43.33
CA GLU A 576 -19.57 1.60 44.01
C GLU A 576 -19.35 0.09 43.73
N PHE A 577 -20.46 -0.63 43.58
CA PHE A 577 -20.49 -2.10 43.42
C PHE A 577 -20.53 -2.54 41.95
N ASP A 578 -20.64 -1.63 41.01
CA ASP A 578 -20.78 -1.95 39.61
C ASP A 578 -19.41 -2.11 38.92
N ASP A 579 -19.26 -3.11 38.06
CA ASP A 579 -18.15 -3.22 37.15
C ASP A 579 -18.32 -2.23 36.00
N PRO A 580 -17.39 -1.27 35.84
CA PRO A 580 -17.49 -0.24 34.79
C PRO A 580 -17.49 -0.80 33.38
N ILE A 581 -16.81 -1.94 33.17
CA ILE A 581 -16.67 -2.58 31.84
C ILE A 581 -17.96 -3.26 31.45
N ILE A 582 -18.55 -4.03 32.37
CA ILE A 582 -19.84 -4.69 32.15
C ILE A 582 -20.97 -3.66 31.93
N LEU A 583 -20.99 -2.59 32.72
CA LEU A 583 -21.93 -1.48 32.50
C LEU A 583 -21.75 -0.81 31.16
N TYR A 584 -20.51 -0.61 30.74
CA TYR A 584 -20.21 -0.05 29.44
C TYR A 584 -20.70 -0.95 28.30
N MET A 585 -20.47 -2.26 28.39
CA MET A 585 -21.01 -3.23 27.42
C MET A 585 -22.55 -3.17 27.39
N LYS A 586 -23.22 -3.10 28.54
CA LYS A 586 -24.69 -2.94 28.62
C LYS A 586 -25.15 -1.63 27.99
N TYR A 587 -24.45 -0.51 28.23
CA TYR A 587 -24.73 0.76 27.58
C TYR A 587 -24.60 0.66 26.06
N LEU A 588 -23.52 0.05 25.56
CA LEU A 588 -23.32 -0.15 24.12
C LEU A 588 -24.40 -1.04 23.49
N SER A 589 -24.81 -2.10 24.19
CA SER A 589 -25.91 -2.99 23.78
C SER A 589 -27.23 -2.21 23.67
N ASN A 590 -27.56 -1.39 24.66
CA ASN A 590 -28.79 -0.57 24.65
C ASN A 590 -28.77 0.42 23.46
N VAL A 591 -27.64 1.09 23.23
CA VAL A 591 -27.50 2.02 22.09
C VAL A 591 -27.60 1.26 20.75
N ALA A 592 -27.00 0.07 20.65
CA ALA A 592 -27.05 -0.77 19.46
C ALA A 592 -28.47 -1.26 19.15
N GLN A 593 -29.25 -1.57 20.17
CA GLN A 593 -30.66 -1.97 20.03
C GLN A 593 -31.61 -0.79 19.85
N GLY A 594 -31.11 0.45 19.88
CA GLY A 594 -31.94 1.65 19.78
C GLY A 594 -32.83 1.92 21.03
N ILE A 595 -32.51 1.28 22.15
CA ILE A 595 -33.20 1.48 23.42
C ILE A 595 -32.77 2.82 23.98
N LYS A 596 -33.69 3.75 24.10
CA LYS A 596 -33.43 5.10 24.67
C LYS A 596 -33.63 5.07 26.16
N ASP A 597 -32.56 4.99 26.92
CA ASP A 597 -32.58 5.26 28.36
C ASP A 597 -32.44 6.77 28.59
N GLY A 598 -33.58 7.48 28.71
CA GLY A 598 -33.63 8.90 29.01
C GLY A 598 -33.39 9.84 27.81
N ALA A 599 -33.41 11.16 28.08
CA ALA A 599 -33.35 12.22 27.08
C ALA A 599 -31.94 12.55 26.60
N ALA A 600 -31.01 11.62 26.60
CA ALA A 600 -29.66 11.84 26.09
C ALA A 600 -29.64 11.68 24.58
N ASP A 601 -29.20 12.72 23.87
CA ASP A 601 -28.85 12.63 22.45
C ASP A 601 -27.87 11.49 22.23
N VAL A 602 -28.21 10.57 21.30
CA VAL A 602 -27.38 9.42 20.98
C VAL A 602 -26.07 9.93 20.39
N VAL A 603 -25.02 9.95 21.20
CA VAL A 603 -23.67 10.44 20.82
C VAL A 603 -23.00 9.49 19.82
N MET A 604 -23.52 8.27 19.68
CA MET A 604 -22.90 7.20 18.88
C MET A 604 -23.95 6.54 17.97
N SER A 605 -23.56 6.28 16.71
CA SER A 605 -24.42 5.50 15.79
C SER A 605 -24.57 4.04 16.24
N VAL A 606 -25.71 3.44 15.94
CA VAL A 606 -26.05 2.04 16.22
C VAL A 606 -24.92 1.08 15.78
N ALA A 607 -24.48 1.18 14.53
CA ALA A 607 -23.43 0.32 14.00
C ALA A 607 -22.07 0.54 14.71
N LYS A 608 -21.76 1.75 15.14
CA LYS A 608 -20.54 2.05 15.90
C LYS A 608 -20.62 1.46 17.30
N ALA A 609 -21.77 1.56 17.96
CA ALA A 609 -21.99 0.98 19.29
C ALA A 609 -21.86 -0.55 19.24
N ALA A 610 -22.46 -1.20 18.23
CA ALA A 610 -22.34 -2.64 18.03
C ALA A 610 -20.89 -3.06 17.78
N THR A 611 -20.14 -2.33 16.93
CA THR A 611 -18.72 -2.61 16.69
C THR A 611 -17.87 -2.49 17.94
N GLU A 612 -18.08 -1.42 18.71
CA GLU A 612 -17.35 -1.18 19.95
C GLU A 612 -17.71 -2.22 21.02
N HIS A 613 -18.97 -2.65 21.08
CA HIS A 613 -19.39 -3.74 21.95
C HIS A 613 -18.60 -5.02 21.65
N LYS A 614 -18.49 -5.41 20.37
CA LYS A 614 -17.73 -6.61 19.98
C LYS A 614 -16.25 -6.48 20.33
N ARG A 615 -15.67 -5.31 20.12
CA ARG A 615 -14.28 -5.06 20.51
C ARG A 615 -14.04 -5.26 22.00
N VAL A 616 -14.90 -4.70 22.85
CA VAL A 616 -14.81 -4.84 24.31
C VAL A 616 -15.08 -6.28 24.75
N GLU A 617 -16.04 -6.95 24.13
CA GLU A 617 -16.31 -8.37 24.37
C GLU A 617 -15.06 -9.24 24.13
N MET A 618 -14.35 -9.01 23.02
CA MET A 618 -13.09 -9.71 22.70
C MET A 618 -11.99 -9.41 23.73
N GLU A 619 -11.90 -8.17 24.24
CA GLU A 619 -10.95 -7.84 25.32
C GLU A 619 -11.25 -8.61 26.61
N VAL A 620 -12.52 -8.73 26.98
CA VAL A 620 -12.96 -9.47 28.19
C VAL A 620 -12.71 -10.97 28.04
N LEU A 621 -13.06 -11.55 26.88
CA LEU A 621 -12.84 -12.98 26.60
C LEU A 621 -11.35 -13.33 26.63
N ALA A 622 -10.50 -12.51 26.03
CA ALA A 622 -9.04 -12.69 26.09
C ALA A 622 -8.47 -12.62 27.53
N GLY A 623 -9.22 -12.02 28.47
CA GLY A 623 -8.89 -12.04 29.89
C GLY A 623 -9.24 -13.38 30.56
N MET A 624 -10.35 -13.99 30.14
CA MET A 624 -10.80 -15.25 30.73
C MET A 624 -9.93 -16.46 30.33
N ASP A 625 -9.40 -16.44 29.10
CA ASP A 625 -8.50 -17.51 28.62
C ASP A 625 -7.14 -17.50 29.34
N LEU A 626 -6.68 -16.33 29.81
CA LEU A 626 -5.41 -16.18 30.54
C LEU A 626 -5.55 -16.54 32.05
N GLU A 627 -6.74 -16.47 32.62
CA GLU A 627 -6.98 -16.74 34.04
C GLU A 627 -6.91 -18.24 34.39
N GLY A 628 -6.91 -19.14 33.38
CA GLY A 628 -6.75 -20.58 33.58
C GLY A 628 -5.37 -21.03 34.08
N GLU A 629 -4.32 -20.28 33.86
CA GLU A 629 -2.95 -20.71 34.15
C GLU A 629 -2.14 -19.88 35.17
N GLU A 630 -2.38 -18.58 35.38
CA GLU A 630 -1.46 -17.75 36.17
C GLU A 630 -2.03 -16.87 37.31
N LEU A 631 -3.33 -16.67 37.41
CA LEU A 631 -3.92 -15.72 38.38
C LEU A 631 -4.30 -16.30 39.73
N ASN A 632 -4.10 -17.60 39.97
CA ASN A 632 -4.39 -18.24 41.27
C ASN A 632 -3.49 -17.79 42.44
N SER A 633 -2.49 -16.93 42.19
CA SER A 633 -1.63 -16.38 43.23
C SER A 633 -1.96 -14.93 43.64
N TYR A 634 -2.88 -14.28 42.96
CA TYR A 634 -3.18 -12.86 43.18
C TYR A 634 -4.54 -12.69 43.87
N LYS A 635 -4.52 -12.45 45.17
CA LYS A 635 -5.71 -12.01 45.91
C LYS A 635 -5.99 -10.55 45.57
N PRO A 636 -7.19 -10.23 45.05
CA PRO A 636 -7.55 -8.81 44.92
C PRO A 636 -7.52 -8.14 46.29
N TRP A 637 -6.98 -6.94 46.31
CA TRP A 637 -6.91 -6.18 47.55
C TRP A 637 -8.32 -5.74 47.95
N ASN A 638 -8.82 -6.29 49.06
CA ASN A 638 -10.09 -5.90 49.65
C ASN A 638 -9.87 -4.64 50.49
N ASP A 639 -10.46 -3.54 50.05
CA ASP A 639 -10.60 -2.28 50.79
C ASP A 639 -11.62 -2.43 51.93
N SER A 640 -11.28 -3.22 52.96
CA SER A 640 -12.22 -3.37 54.05
C SER A 640 -12.14 -2.26 55.11
N ASN A 641 -11.25 -1.29 55.01
CA ASN A 641 -11.12 -0.28 56.06
C ASN A 641 -10.74 1.17 55.63
N ASP A 642 -10.78 1.51 54.37
CA ASP A 642 -10.54 2.92 53.97
C ASP A 642 -11.79 3.43 53.21
N GLU A 643 -12.61 4.25 53.85
CA GLU A 643 -13.59 5.14 53.22
C GLU A 643 -12.85 6.10 52.28
N VAL A 644 -12.41 5.62 51.13
CA VAL A 644 -11.95 6.47 50.05
C VAL A 644 -13.19 7.01 49.37
N THR A 645 -13.66 8.14 49.85
CA THR A 645 -14.66 8.94 49.13
C THR A 645 -14.18 9.14 47.73
N SER A 646 -14.85 8.52 46.77
CA SER A 646 -14.59 8.68 45.33
C SER A 646 -14.45 10.18 45.02
N PRO A 647 -13.38 10.61 44.34
CA PRO A 647 -13.23 12.01 43.95
C PRO A 647 -14.32 12.51 42.97
N LEU A 648 -15.22 11.65 42.54
CA LEU A 648 -16.30 11.95 41.59
C LEU A 648 -17.55 12.59 42.28
N THR A 649 -17.64 12.64 43.62
CA THR A 649 -18.81 13.19 44.34
C THR A 649 -18.55 14.56 44.94
N ARG A 650 -17.40 15.20 44.75
CA ARG A 650 -17.21 16.60 45.17
C ARG A 650 -17.47 17.53 44.03
N ASN A 651 -18.52 18.34 44.14
CA ASN A 651 -18.79 19.50 43.35
C ASN A 651 -17.50 20.33 43.20
N VAL A 652 -16.98 20.38 41.98
CA VAL A 652 -16.00 21.43 41.61
C VAL A 652 -16.81 22.66 41.36
N GLU A 653 -16.82 23.58 42.33
CA GLU A 653 -17.11 24.98 42.07
C GLU A 653 -16.11 25.43 41.00
N VAL A 654 -16.62 25.70 39.81
CA VAL A 654 -15.87 26.32 38.73
C VAL A 654 -15.68 27.77 39.12
N SER A 655 -14.54 28.11 39.69
CA SER A 655 -14.10 29.51 39.74
C SER A 655 -13.64 29.86 38.31
N GLU A 656 -14.44 30.63 37.62
CA GLU A 656 -14.05 31.37 36.43
C GLU A 656 -12.90 32.35 36.77
N SER A 657 -11.69 31.98 36.42
CA SER A 657 -10.59 32.92 36.24
C SER A 657 -9.97 32.68 34.88
N SER A 658 -10.38 33.50 33.93
CA SER A 658 -9.75 33.66 32.63
C SER A 658 -8.33 34.22 32.81
N PRO A 659 -7.32 33.60 32.23
CA PRO A 659 -6.03 34.26 32.05
C PRO A 659 -6.04 35.03 30.72
N SER A 660 -5.73 36.30 30.81
CA SER A 660 -5.39 37.21 29.71
C SER A 660 -4.23 36.65 28.86
N PRO A 661 -4.17 37.00 27.57
CA PRO A 661 -3.16 36.49 26.66
C PRO A 661 -1.84 37.24 26.83
N ASP A 662 -0.83 36.54 27.31
CA ASP A 662 0.54 37.01 27.20
C ASP A 662 1.06 36.74 25.78
N LYS A 663 1.44 37.81 25.15
CA LYS A 663 2.16 37.87 23.88
C LYS A 663 3.61 37.41 24.13
N ASN A 664 3.98 36.24 23.65
CA ASN A 664 5.37 35.97 23.32
C ASN A 664 5.42 35.33 21.96
N ASN A 665 5.93 36.10 21.01
CA ASN A 665 6.36 35.69 19.70
C ASN A 665 7.58 34.77 19.85
N ASP A 666 7.40 33.46 19.62
CA ASP A 666 8.49 32.59 19.23
C ASP A 666 8.10 31.93 17.90
N GLU A 667 8.75 32.44 16.86
CA GLU A 667 8.69 31.82 15.53
C GLU A 667 9.21 30.38 15.60
N PRO A 668 8.48 29.39 15.02
CA PRO A 668 8.99 28.05 14.95
C PRO A 668 10.14 27.99 13.93
N LYS A 669 11.31 27.53 14.36
CA LYS A 669 12.43 27.18 13.50
C LYS A 669 11.97 26.21 12.41
N PRO A 670 12.38 26.40 11.14
CA PRO A 670 11.98 25.55 10.05
C PRO A 670 12.50 24.12 10.27
N GLN A 671 11.59 23.16 10.32
CA GLN A 671 11.92 21.74 10.23
C GLN A 671 12.62 21.49 8.90
N LYS A 672 13.77 20.85 8.95
CA LYS A 672 14.50 20.37 7.76
C LYS A 672 13.59 19.43 6.98
N THR A 673 13.03 19.93 5.90
CA THR A 673 12.35 19.12 4.89
C THR A 673 13.33 18.10 4.35
N ALA A 674 12.95 16.83 4.41
CA ALA A 674 13.68 15.76 3.75
C ALA A 674 13.81 16.09 2.26
N THR A 675 15.03 16.18 1.78
CA THR A 675 15.34 16.40 0.38
C THR A 675 14.85 15.19 -0.40
N ILE A 676 13.71 15.34 -1.07
CA ILE A 676 13.23 14.36 -2.06
C ILE A 676 14.25 14.44 -3.19
N ILE A 677 15.04 13.38 -3.39
CA ILE A 677 15.90 13.23 -4.55
C ILE A 677 14.95 13.13 -5.75
N PRO A 678 14.91 14.12 -6.66
CA PRO A 678 14.04 14.03 -7.81
C PRO A 678 14.56 12.92 -8.72
N TYR A 679 13.67 12.07 -9.19
CA TYR A 679 13.92 11.14 -10.29
C TYR A 679 14.62 11.92 -11.41
N PRO A 680 15.67 11.36 -12.05
CA PRO A 680 16.34 12.06 -13.14
C PRO A 680 15.32 12.36 -14.22
N MET A 681 15.11 13.64 -14.46
CA MET A 681 14.22 14.11 -15.53
C MET A 681 14.80 13.66 -16.86
N PRO A 682 14.03 13.07 -17.77
CA PRO A 682 14.51 12.73 -19.09
C PRO A 682 15.01 14.00 -19.77
N ASP A 683 16.16 13.90 -20.43
CA ASP A 683 16.78 15.04 -21.13
C ASP A 683 15.84 15.51 -22.24
N LEU A 684 15.11 16.60 -21.97
CA LEU A 684 14.15 17.19 -22.88
C LEU A 684 14.80 17.57 -24.24
N ASN A 685 16.08 17.96 -24.22
CA ASN A 685 16.79 18.32 -25.43
C ASN A 685 17.12 17.10 -26.29
N LYS A 686 17.33 15.93 -25.65
CA LYS A 686 17.50 14.66 -26.34
C LYS A 686 16.19 14.19 -26.94
N MET A 687 15.10 14.21 -26.18
CA MET A 687 13.75 13.87 -26.67
C MET A 687 13.28 14.81 -27.80
N ILE A 688 13.69 16.08 -27.81
CA ILE A 688 13.32 17.04 -28.85
C ILE A 688 14.12 16.83 -30.12
N LYS A 689 15.36 16.31 -30.03
CA LYS A 689 16.21 16.04 -31.22
C LYS A 689 15.76 14.81 -31.99
N ASP A 690 15.16 13.83 -31.32
CA ASP A 690 14.73 12.57 -31.93
C ASP A 690 13.34 12.69 -32.61
N PHE A 691 12.69 13.84 -32.49
CA PHE A 691 11.49 14.24 -33.23
C PHE A 691 11.84 15.09 -34.46
#